data_24d2276ca075d095f9e022d99d334edc
#
_entry.id   24d2276ca075d095f9e022d99d334edc
#
_cell.length_a   1.000
_cell.length_b   1.000
_cell.length_c   1.000
_cell.angle_alpha   90.00
_cell.angle_beta   90.00
_cell.angle_gamma   90.00
#
_symmetry.space_group_name_H-M   'P 1'
#
loop_
_entity.id
_entity.type
_entity.pdbx_description
1 polymer ?
#
loop_
_entity_poly.entity_id
_entity_poly.type
_entity_poly.pdbx_seq_one_letter_code
_entity_poly.pdbx_strand_id
1 'polypeptide(L)'
;MSGFASKLTSAASGLAAGLFAGRVLSELWAEGNGSTAWWLAFAITLLCILGGIWLFNRFPFRQSWPALLLLIYVFYPEFNLFVAGIAAMLVLLTWWQVNEISLPVPKNLAQIIVPLLLLSFCFLLYFKTLAPDILTADNGEFQLVAANLGVAHPPGFPLYTLLAHLMTRLPFGPIAAFRVNLFSAVTSTLTLAVVYVTIFKLSGRIMPAAAATLILATATTYWAQATTANIRSMTALFAALMFLTLSLFFLEIKKPDPNRANRYLILFALTFGLGVTHHASLAFIGLIAFPFILIMDKSILRSPARWWKPILAFLAGLLPLLYLPLHAYADVRGASPSLATIPGFLEHALATGFRGDLFVYLQPALFMERLRIMINVLTFQFSVGLVLLLALSLFFLAWQEWRLAFLFGGSALLFTLITATYRAPQTVEYMLPAYVALILVLGIGLGGINGRPLPGSNTIWSSLRYLLTALVIVIAISQLASRFDSYSYLNKDYTARDYANSILSEAPQNALLLANWHWATPIWYLQEVENVRPDVEVRYVFPESEPYAETWARRVSEGLADSRDVITTNFDQDAFAALPLSEPLGEAFLFRQEPQSNLPGDFSEEDLALGDAIRIIGYKVDKPEVRLTDEVVLTLAWEPIDSLEDGATLFAHLVAVDGSLAGQQDIAVQTREEGITFTQFRLAPLPGMQPGQYQIMAGAYGLEPYLAADGSPRTAVSTVQINSSDFAPATNNPLQRQLLDGSGHRLAGYDVDNTLSDRSRLYLHWQSADGYSSEVFDNTIPVLPSFSGPWGIPSSRWQFLSRTKPANYVPLGQGIVWTGSSSIPANIEPGQGLTIRHSFLSTAPVLSDQVMSMRLIGFEEDGYHWAWWDLDDSIPGMGAIPTLKWIAGSRVTSPHFVSIDESATLSQEIGGALTLYDAFTGRVLPLLDGRLAAEFGWIPISVRSPAVQ
;
A
#
# COMPACT_ATOMS: atom_id res chain seq x y z
N MET A 1 23.26 8.65 51.30
CA MET A 1 22.47 9.35 50.19
C MET A 1 21.70 8.38 49.28
N SER A 2 22.15 7.13 49.09
CA SER A 2 21.44 6.17 48.19
C SER A 2 20.03 5.75 48.67
N GLY A 3 19.81 5.60 49.97
CA GLY A 3 18.52 5.16 50.51
C GLY A 3 17.39 6.22 50.42
N PHE A 4 17.71 7.51 50.56
CA PHE A 4 16.73 8.58 50.44
C PHE A 4 16.29 8.78 48.99
N ALA A 5 17.24 8.76 48.02
CA ALA A 5 16.93 8.86 46.61
C ALA A 5 16.05 7.71 46.13
N SER A 6 16.31 6.46 46.59
CA SER A 6 15.48 5.29 46.27
C SER A 6 14.04 5.44 46.80
N LYS A 7 13.86 5.88 48.03
CA LYS A 7 12.51 6.12 48.64
C LYS A 7 11.75 7.22 47.89
N LEU A 8 12.44 8.30 47.50
CA LEU A 8 11.86 9.36 46.71
C LEU A 8 11.40 8.91 45.36
N THR A 9 12.24 8.10 44.64
CA THR A 9 11.89 7.53 43.34
C THR A 9 10.71 6.58 43.47
N SER A 10 10.64 5.74 44.50
CA SER A 10 9.49 4.83 44.72
C SER A 10 8.21 5.61 44.97
N ALA A 11 8.25 6.65 45.78
CA ALA A 11 7.06 7.49 46.04
C ALA A 11 6.60 8.23 44.77
N ALA A 12 7.53 8.79 43.99
CA ALA A 12 7.22 9.42 42.69
C ALA A 12 6.65 8.44 41.67
N SER A 13 7.19 7.22 41.63
CA SER A 13 6.66 6.15 40.78
C SER A 13 5.26 5.71 41.19
N GLY A 14 5.01 5.61 42.51
CA GLY A 14 3.69 5.30 43.03
C GLY A 14 2.67 6.40 42.72
N LEU A 15 3.07 7.68 42.85
CA LEU A 15 2.27 8.81 42.44
C LEU A 15 1.91 8.77 40.96
N ALA A 16 2.88 8.54 40.07
CA ALA A 16 2.68 8.45 38.64
C ALA A 16 1.71 7.30 38.27
N ALA A 17 1.91 6.12 38.86
CA ALA A 17 1.02 4.98 38.68
C ALA A 17 -0.40 5.24 39.19
N GLY A 18 -0.53 5.91 40.33
CA GLY A 18 -1.82 6.30 40.91
C GLY A 18 -2.55 7.35 40.07
N LEU A 19 -1.84 8.38 39.58
CA LEU A 19 -2.41 9.37 38.67
C LEU A 19 -2.89 8.73 37.37
N PHE A 20 -2.10 7.83 36.79
CA PHE A 20 -2.48 7.07 35.58
C PHE A 20 -3.75 6.25 35.81
N ALA A 21 -3.77 5.41 36.86
CA ALA A 21 -4.92 4.58 37.19
C ALA A 21 -6.16 5.43 37.50
N GLY A 22 -5.98 6.51 38.30
CA GLY A 22 -7.04 7.44 38.63
C GLY A 22 -7.65 8.11 37.41
N ARG A 23 -6.79 8.55 36.49
CA ARG A 23 -7.26 9.11 35.21
C ARG A 23 -8.04 8.09 34.41
N VAL A 24 -7.46 6.89 34.13
CA VAL A 24 -8.12 5.85 33.34
C VAL A 24 -9.47 5.45 33.96
N LEU A 25 -9.52 5.19 35.27
CA LEU A 25 -10.75 4.75 35.93
C LEU A 25 -11.83 5.85 36.00
N SER A 26 -11.44 7.09 36.27
CA SER A 26 -12.39 8.21 36.35
C SER A 26 -12.96 8.56 34.95
N GLU A 27 -12.15 8.48 33.91
CA GLU A 27 -12.62 8.73 32.54
C GLU A 27 -13.47 7.58 32.01
N LEU A 28 -13.13 6.30 32.30
CA LEU A 28 -13.99 5.15 31.98
C LEU A 28 -15.35 5.25 32.69
N TRP A 29 -15.36 5.68 33.97
CA TRP A 29 -16.61 5.90 34.70
C TRP A 29 -17.45 6.99 34.03
N ALA A 30 -16.82 8.09 33.63
CA ALA A 30 -17.48 9.19 32.95
C ALA A 30 -18.11 8.77 31.61
N GLU A 31 -17.41 7.93 30.82
CA GLU A 31 -17.94 7.40 29.57
C GLU A 31 -19.19 6.54 29.79
N GLY A 32 -19.19 5.68 30.81
CA GLY A 32 -20.34 4.80 31.09
C GLY A 32 -21.57 5.51 31.64
N ASN A 33 -21.44 6.68 32.26
CA ASN A 33 -22.53 7.37 32.96
C ASN A 33 -22.87 8.75 32.37
N GLY A 34 -22.27 9.13 31.24
CA GLY A 34 -22.56 10.41 30.52
C GLY A 34 -22.05 11.69 31.20
N SER A 35 -21.85 11.68 32.53
CA SER A 35 -21.22 12.76 33.27
C SER A 35 -20.62 12.26 34.58
N THR A 36 -19.48 12.82 34.99
CA THR A 36 -18.92 12.52 36.32
C THR A 36 -18.75 13.82 37.09
N ALA A 37 -19.30 13.83 38.29
CA ALA A 37 -19.00 14.91 39.19
C ALA A 37 -17.49 14.97 39.44
N TRP A 38 -16.87 16.12 39.29
CA TRP A 38 -15.43 16.30 39.46
C TRP A 38 -14.90 15.83 40.84
N TRP A 39 -15.74 15.87 41.89
CA TRP A 39 -15.37 15.37 43.20
C TRP A 39 -15.22 13.85 43.25
N LEU A 40 -16.01 13.09 42.47
CA LEU A 40 -15.89 11.64 42.36
C LEU A 40 -14.61 11.25 41.63
N ALA A 41 -14.31 11.94 40.52
CA ALA A 41 -13.05 11.75 39.82
C ALA A 41 -11.83 12.08 40.70
N PHE A 42 -11.93 13.14 41.47
CA PHE A 42 -10.91 13.50 42.45
C PHE A 42 -10.76 12.41 43.55
N ALA A 43 -11.87 11.89 44.06
CA ALA A 43 -11.85 10.83 45.07
C ALA A 43 -11.21 9.54 44.51
N ILE A 44 -11.63 9.10 43.33
CA ILE A 44 -11.03 7.93 42.62
C ILE A 44 -9.53 8.14 42.44
N THR A 45 -9.14 9.29 41.96
CA THR A 45 -7.72 9.60 41.68
C THR A 45 -6.91 9.65 42.97
N LEU A 46 -7.44 10.27 44.03
CA LEU A 46 -6.78 10.31 45.32
C LEU A 46 -6.58 8.90 45.92
N LEU A 47 -7.60 8.04 45.85
CA LEU A 47 -7.51 6.65 46.28
C LEU A 47 -6.46 5.88 45.50
N CYS A 48 -6.41 6.06 44.15
CA CYS A 48 -5.42 5.45 43.31
C CYS A 48 -4.00 5.93 43.61
N ILE A 49 -3.81 7.22 43.89
CA ILE A 49 -2.53 7.81 44.30
C ILE A 49 -2.07 7.20 45.64
N LEU A 50 -2.93 7.17 46.63
CA LEU A 50 -2.61 6.61 47.95
C LEU A 50 -2.28 5.12 47.84
N GLY A 51 -3.08 4.38 47.05
CA GLY A 51 -2.83 2.96 46.76
C GLY A 51 -1.52 2.75 46.01
N GLY A 52 -1.22 3.55 44.97
CA GLY A 52 0.01 3.51 44.22
C GLY A 52 1.26 3.77 45.10
N ILE A 53 1.23 4.84 45.88
CA ILE A 53 2.32 5.16 46.82
C ILE A 53 2.50 4.04 47.86
N TRP A 54 1.40 3.52 48.42
CA TRP A 54 1.44 2.40 49.36
C TRP A 54 2.06 1.14 48.71
N LEU A 55 1.62 0.79 47.50
CA LEU A 55 2.12 -0.38 46.77
C LEU A 55 3.62 -0.30 46.51
N PHE A 56 4.09 0.84 45.99
CA PHE A 56 5.49 1.03 45.65
C PHE A 56 6.38 1.15 46.90
N ASN A 57 5.87 1.60 48.02
CA ASN A 57 6.57 1.63 49.32
C ASN A 57 6.57 0.25 49.99
N ARG A 58 5.49 -0.54 49.86
CA ARG A 58 5.37 -1.87 50.46
C ARG A 58 6.20 -2.93 49.77
N PHE A 59 6.29 -2.81 48.42
CA PHE A 59 7.08 -3.71 47.57
C PHE A 59 8.25 -2.92 46.96
N PRO A 60 9.44 -2.95 47.60
CA PRO A 60 10.61 -2.21 47.10
C PRO A 60 11.12 -2.85 45.81
N PHE A 61 10.62 -2.33 44.70
CA PHE A 61 11.16 -2.69 43.40
C PHE A 61 12.58 -2.13 43.28
N ARG A 62 13.53 -2.94 42.78
CA ARG A 62 14.92 -2.57 42.65
C ARG A 62 15.10 -1.30 41.82
N GLN A 63 14.25 -1.16 40.80
CA GLN A 63 14.16 0.04 39.95
C GLN A 63 12.68 0.31 39.61
N SER A 64 12.13 1.35 40.17
CA SER A 64 10.72 1.73 39.97
C SER A 64 10.52 2.85 38.96
N TRP A 65 11.60 3.50 38.50
CA TRP A 65 11.56 4.67 37.61
C TRP A 65 10.74 4.47 36.32
N PRO A 66 10.60 3.25 35.73
CA PRO A 66 9.80 3.10 34.50
C PRO A 66 8.34 3.54 34.67
N ALA A 67 7.78 3.44 35.89
CA ALA A 67 6.43 3.92 36.19
C ALA A 67 6.26 5.45 35.96
N LEU A 68 7.34 6.24 36.00
CA LEU A 68 7.29 7.67 35.69
C LEU A 68 6.89 7.93 34.23
N LEU A 69 7.12 6.98 33.31
CA LEU A 69 6.70 7.08 31.90
C LEU A 69 5.17 7.13 31.76
N LEU A 70 4.41 6.65 32.75
CA LEU A 70 2.95 6.76 32.77
C LEU A 70 2.49 8.23 32.78
N LEU A 71 3.33 9.15 33.26
CA LEU A 71 3.05 10.58 33.21
C LEU A 71 2.88 11.11 31.79
N ILE A 72 3.48 10.47 30.79
CA ILE A 72 3.28 10.78 29.37
C ILE A 72 1.79 10.69 29.03
N TYR A 73 1.13 9.64 29.50
CA TYR A 73 -0.31 9.50 29.30
C TYR A 73 -1.12 10.41 30.23
N VAL A 74 -0.68 10.60 31.47
CA VAL A 74 -1.37 11.53 32.40
C VAL A 74 -1.47 12.95 31.83
N PHE A 75 -0.47 13.40 31.07
CA PHE A 75 -0.48 14.70 30.38
C PHE A 75 -0.93 14.62 28.92
N TYR A 76 -1.33 13.45 28.44
CA TYR A 76 -1.86 13.30 27.09
C TYR A 76 -3.19 14.06 26.97
N PRO A 77 -3.42 14.86 25.91
CA PRO A 77 -4.54 15.82 25.90
C PRO A 77 -5.92 15.17 25.90
N GLU A 78 -6.01 13.92 25.42
CA GLU A 78 -7.28 13.22 25.22
C GLU A 78 -7.30 11.86 25.91
N PHE A 79 -8.52 11.39 26.28
CA PHE A 79 -8.70 10.04 26.79
C PHE A 79 -8.60 9.03 25.63
N ASN A 80 -7.74 8.04 25.80
CA ASN A 80 -7.57 6.99 24.84
C ASN A 80 -7.08 5.71 25.49
N LEU A 81 -7.94 4.71 25.55
CA LEU A 81 -7.62 3.41 26.13
C LEU A 81 -6.49 2.69 25.40
N PHE A 82 -6.39 2.85 24.07
CA PHE A 82 -5.31 2.24 23.32
C PHE A 82 -3.96 2.87 23.68
N VAL A 83 -3.89 4.20 23.75
CA VAL A 83 -2.67 4.91 24.17
C VAL A 83 -2.35 4.63 25.64
N ALA A 84 -3.36 4.54 26.52
CA ALA A 84 -3.18 4.11 27.89
C ALA A 84 -2.60 2.70 27.97
N GLY A 85 -3.14 1.76 27.21
CA GLY A 85 -2.64 0.39 27.10
C GLY A 85 -1.19 0.33 26.57
N ILE A 86 -0.87 1.13 25.55
CA ILE A 86 0.48 1.31 25.03
C ILE A 86 1.43 1.84 26.12
N ALA A 87 1.04 2.89 26.85
CA ALA A 87 1.85 3.45 27.90
C ALA A 87 2.10 2.43 29.03
N ALA A 88 1.05 1.73 29.45
CA ALA A 88 1.17 0.65 30.45
C ALA A 88 2.08 -0.48 29.97
N MET A 89 1.95 -0.92 28.73
CA MET A 89 2.79 -1.97 28.15
C MET A 89 4.25 -1.54 28.03
N LEU A 90 4.50 -0.30 27.58
CA LEU A 90 5.86 0.25 27.52
C LEU A 90 6.52 0.23 28.93
N VAL A 91 5.77 0.63 29.94
CA VAL A 91 6.24 0.62 31.34
C VAL A 91 6.50 -0.79 31.83
N LEU A 92 5.56 -1.72 31.60
CA LEU A 92 5.70 -3.12 32.04
C LEU A 92 6.90 -3.82 31.36
N LEU A 93 7.07 -3.63 30.04
CA LEU A 93 8.20 -4.21 29.30
C LEU A 93 9.54 -3.61 29.75
N THR A 94 9.59 -2.29 29.96
CA THR A 94 10.78 -1.61 30.44
C THR A 94 11.10 -2.05 31.87
N TRP A 95 10.10 -2.08 32.74
CA TRP A 95 10.24 -2.47 34.12
C TRP A 95 10.70 -3.92 34.29
N TRP A 96 10.14 -4.85 33.48
CA TRP A 96 10.56 -6.25 33.43
C TRP A 96 12.05 -6.39 33.07
N GLN A 97 12.49 -5.68 32.04
CA GLN A 97 13.89 -5.73 31.57
C GLN A 97 14.85 -5.08 32.57
N VAL A 98 14.48 -3.91 33.11
CA VAL A 98 15.33 -3.15 34.06
C VAL A 98 15.50 -3.90 35.39
N ASN A 99 14.49 -4.63 35.83
CA ASN A 99 14.56 -5.41 37.07
C ASN A 99 15.10 -6.84 36.84
N GLU A 100 15.45 -7.18 35.60
CA GLU A 100 15.99 -8.48 35.22
C GLU A 100 15.10 -9.64 35.68
N ILE A 101 13.76 -9.45 35.64
CA ILE A 101 12.81 -10.47 36.07
C ILE A 101 13.00 -11.70 35.17
N SER A 102 13.47 -12.78 35.75
CA SER A 102 13.63 -14.06 35.07
C SER A 102 12.27 -14.69 34.85
N LEU A 103 11.99 -15.09 33.61
CA LEU A 103 10.89 -16.01 33.35
C LEU A 103 11.11 -17.30 34.20
N PRO A 104 10.05 -17.94 34.69
CA PRO A 104 10.13 -19.21 35.38
C PRO A 104 10.51 -20.37 34.45
N VAL A 105 11.37 -20.08 33.47
CA VAL A 105 11.80 -20.98 32.40
C VAL A 105 13.34 -20.93 32.37
N PRO A 106 14.05 -22.08 32.33
CA PRO A 106 15.49 -22.10 32.16
C PRO A 106 15.93 -21.26 30.95
N LYS A 107 17.05 -20.54 31.10
CA LYS A 107 17.55 -19.66 30.03
C LYS A 107 17.72 -20.37 28.68
N ASN A 108 18.21 -21.62 28.70
CA ASN A 108 18.36 -22.43 27.49
C ASN A 108 17.01 -22.73 26.82
N LEU A 109 15.97 -22.96 27.62
CA LEU A 109 14.62 -23.23 27.12
C LEU A 109 13.95 -21.94 26.59
N ALA A 110 14.17 -20.80 27.26
CA ALA A 110 13.71 -19.49 26.78
C ALA A 110 14.32 -19.12 25.41
N GLN A 111 15.56 -19.48 25.13
CA GLN A 111 16.24 -19.27 23.84
C GLN A 111 15.60 -20.06 22.70
N ILE A 112 14.80 -21.09 22.99
CA ILE A 112 14.07 -21.92 22.02
C ILE A 112 12.60 -21.49 21.98
N ILE A 113 11.96 -21.35 23.13
CA ILE A 113 10.51 -21.09 23.20
C ILE A 113 10.18 -19.71 22.66
N VAL A 114 10.95 -18.66 23.02
CA VAL A 114 10.62 -17.29 22.59
C VAL A 114 10.65 -17.14 21.06
N PRO A 115 11.71 -17.53 20.33
CA PRO A 115 11.69 -17.46 18.88
C PRO A 115 10.63 -18.39 18.27
N LEU A 116 10.39 -19.57 18.84
CA LEU A 116 9.35 -20.47 18.33
C LEU A 116 7.96 -19.82 18.41
N LEU A 117 7.60 -19.24 19.55
CA LEU A 117 6.31 -18.54 19.73
C LEU A 117 6.21 -17.33 18.83
N LEU A 118 7.28 -16.53 18.73
CA LEU A 118 7.33 -15.35 17.85
C LEU A 118 7.12 -15.74 16.39
N LEU A 119 7.86 -16.73 15.90
CA LEU A 119 7.79 -17.17 14.50
C LEU A 119 6.46 -17.86 14.19
N SER A 120 5.93 -18.65 15.14
CA SER A 120 4.57 -19.22 15.01
C SER A 120 3.52 -18.13 14.95
N PHE A 121 3.62 -17.10 15.78
CA PHE A 121 2.73 -15.94 15.71
C PHE A 121 2.82 -15.23 14.36
N CYS A 122 4.02 -14.93 13.86
CA CYS A 122 4.21 -14.27 12.57
C CYS A 122 3.68 -15.14 11.41
N PHE A 123 3.94 -16.46 11.44
CA PHE A 123 3.41 -17.37 10.44
C PHE A 123 1.87 -17.40 10.45
N LEU A 124 1.26 -17.52 11.64
CA LEU A 124 -0.20 -17.51 11.79
C LEU A 124 -0.81 -16.17 11.36
N LEU A 125 -0.13 -15.05 11.62
CA LEU A 125 -0.52 -13.74 11.14
C LEU A 125 -0.58 -13.70 9.60
N TYR A 126 0.49 -14.14 8.94
CA TYR A 126 0.56 -14.19 7.48
C TYR A 126 -0.44 -15.18 6.89
N PHE A 127 -0.59 -16.35 7.51
CA PHE A 127 -1.58 -17.34 7.08
C PHE A 127 -3.02 -16.82 7.19
N LYS A 128 -3.34 -16.09 8.28
CA LYS A 128 -4.66 -15.48 8.50
C LYS A 128 -4.98 -14.36 7.51
N THR A 129 -3.96 -13.69 7.00
CA THR A 129 -4.07 -12.57 6.06
C THR A 129 -3.57 -12.92 4.66
N LEU A 130 -3.45 -14.21 4.35
CA LEU A 130 -2.97 -14.71 3.07
C LEU A 130 -3.98 -14.43 1.96
N ALA A 131 -3.53 -14.00 0.79
CA ALA A 131 -4.38 -13.87 -0.39
C ALA A 131 -5.06 -15.22 -0.71
N PRO A 132 -6.38 -15.24 -0.90
CA PRO A 132 -7.14 -16.49 -0.94
C PRO A 132 -7.02 -17.24 -2.27
N ASP A 133 -6.72 -16.52 -3.37
CA ASP A 133 -6.91 -16.99 -4.72
C ASP A 133 -5.83 -16.53 -5.70
N ILE A 134 -6.15 -16.58 -6.99
CA ILE A 134 -5.31 -16.07 -8.07
C ILE A 134 -5.10 -14.57 -7.92
N LEU A 135 -3.98 -14.11 -8.44
CA LEU A 135 -3.55 -12.72 -8.39
C LEU A 135 -3.26 -12.21 -9.81
N THR A 136 -3.09 -10.91 -9.93
CA THR A 136 -2.82 -10.22 -11.20
C THR A 136 -1.32 -10.05 -11.47
N ALA A 137 -0.96 -9.68 -12.67
CA ALA A 137 0.38 -9.32 -13.11
C ALA A 137 1.43 -10.42 -12.80
N ASP A 138 2.63 -10.03 -12.34
CA ASP A 138 3.71 -10.97 -12.01
C ASP A 138 3.30 -12.00 -10.95
N ASN A 139 2.46 -11.62 -10.00
CA ASN A 139 2.00 -12.52 -8.95
C ASN A 139 1.17 -13.68 -9.54
N GLY A 140 0.29 -13.37 -10.51
CA GLY A 140 -0.48 -14.37 -11.26
C GLY A 140 0.41 -15.22 -12.15
N GLU A 141 1.42 -14.64 -12.81
CA GLU A 141 2.41 -15.40 -13.56
C GLU A 141 3.15 -16.39 -12.65
N PHE A 142 3.61 -15.97 -11.46
CA PHE A 142 4.31 -16.87 -10.54
C PHE A 142 3.43 -18.02 -10.06
N GLN A 143 2.12 -17.79 -9.88
CA GLN A 143 1.16 -18.85 -9.58
C GLN A 143 1.02 -19.83 -10.76
N LEU A 144 0.89 -19.31 -11.98
CA LEU A 144 0.74 -20.08 -13.22
C LEU A 144 1.98 -20.95 -13.49
N VAL A 145 3.17 -20.34 -13.53
CA VAL A 145 4.41 -21.09 -13.83
C VAL A 145 4.77 -22.08 -12.73
N ALA A 146 4.42 -21.80 -11.47
CA ALA A 146 4.58 -22.77 -10.40
C ALA A 146 3.63 -23.96 -10.56
N ALA A 147 2.37 -23.75 -10.99
CA ALA A 147 1.42 -24.83 -11.23
C ALA A 147 1.86 -25.75 -12.37
N ASN A 148 2.32 -25.19 -13.49
CA ASN A 148 2.59 -25.90 -14.76
C ASN A 148 4.07 -26.21 -14.99
N LEU A 149 4.99 -25.88 -14.06
CA LEU A 149 6.44 -25.88 -14.30
C LEU A 149 6.82 -25.07 -15.56
N GLY A 150 6.19 -23.92 -15.76
CA GLY A 150 6.48 -22.99 -16.84
C GLY A 150 7.75 -22.20 -16.63
N VAL A 151 8.08 -21.35 -17.60
CA VAL A 151 9.21 -20.40 -17.54
C VAL A 151 8.64 -18.98 -17.36
N ALA A 152 8.97 -18.33 -16.28
CA ALA A 152 8.54 -16.94 -16.05
C ALA A 152 9.30 -15.97 -16.98
N HIS A 153 8.79 -14.73 -17.06
CA HIS A 153 9.49 -13.63 -17.75
C HIS A 153 10.96 -13.51 -17.27
N PRO A 154 11.87 -12.92 -18.08
CA PRO A 154 13.27 -12.77 -17.71
C PRO A 154 13.46 -12.11 -16.32
N PRO A 155 14.32 -12.70 -15.45
CA PRO A 155 15.31 -13.75 -15.70
C PRO A 155 14.82 -15.21 -15.50
N GLY A 156 13.53 -15.48 -15.48
CA GLY A 156 12.95 -16.84 -15.47
C GLY A 156 12.77 -17.46 -14.08
N PHE A 157 13.42 -16.97 -13.04
CA PHE A 157 13.31 -17.37 -11.63
C PHE A 157 13.26 -18.89 -11.36
N PRO A 158 14.17 -19.73 -11.96
CA PRO A 158 14.02 -21.18 -11.97
C PRO A 158 13.97 -21.81 -10.58
N LEU A 159 14.78 -21.32 -9.63
CA LEU A 159 14.79 -21.83 -8.26
C LEU A 159 13.46 -21.57 -7.54
N TYR A 160 12.87 -20.37 -7.75
CA TYR A 160 11.55 -20.05 -7.22
C TYR A 160 10.48 -20.99 -7.77
N THR A 161 10.43 -21.12 -9.13
CA THR A 161 9.44 -21.98 -9.82
C THR A 161 9.50 -23.42 -9.32
N LEU A 162 10.70 -24.00 -9.20
CA LEU A 162 10.89 -25.37 -8.69
C LEU A 162 10.37 -25.54 -7.25
N LEU A 163 10.73 -24.61 -6.33
CA LEU A 163 10.33 -24.71 -4.92
C LEU A 163 8.84 -24.41 -4.74
N ALA A 164 8.31 -23.41 -5.46
CA ALA A 164 6.88 -23.10 -5.44
C ALA A 164 6.06 -24.24 -6.05
N HIS A 165 6.54 -24.89 -7.11
CA HIS A 165 5.90 -26.10 -7.66
C HIS A 165 5.80 -27.23 -6.61
N LEU A 166 6.86 -27.49 -5.85
CA LEU A 166 6.79 -28.45 -4.76
C LEU A 166 5.68 -28.11 -3.76
N MET A 167 5.49 -26.83 -3.44
CA MET A 167 4.38 -26.39 -2.60
C MET A 167 3.01 -26.69 -3.21
N THR A 168 2.84 -26.54 -4.55
CA THR A 168 1.56 -26.85 -5.21
C THR A 168 1.16 -28.31 -5.09
N ARG A 169 2.11 -29.22 -4.83
CA ARG A 169 1.87 -30.68 -4.67
C ARG A 169 1.45 -31.07 -3.26
N LEU A 170 1.55 -30.15 -2.29
CA LEU A 170 1.16 -30.44 -0.91
C LEU A 170 -0.37 -30.36 -0.73
N PRO A 171 -0.97 -31.17 0.15
CA PRO A 171 -2.42 -31.24 0.34
C PRO A 171 -2.94 -30.13 1.26
N PHE A 172 -2.50 -28.87 1.06
CA PHE A 172 -2.92 -27.71 1.84
C PHE A 172 -3.71 -26.71 0.99
N GLY A 173 -4.80 -26.17 1.52
CA GLY A 173 -5.61 -25.17 0.86
C GLY A 173 -6.37 -25.65 -0.38
N PRO A 174 -7.26 -24.79 -0.93
CA PRO A 174 -8.21 -25.22 -1.95
C PRO A 174 -7.57 -25.41 -3.35
N ILE A 175 -6.69 -24.49 -3.76
CA ILE A 175 -6.16 -24.43 -5.12
C ILE A 175 -4.63 -24.27 -5.15
N ALA A 176 -4.00 -24.49 -6.31
CA ALA A 176 -2.55 -24.34 -6.46
C ALA A 176 -2.09 -22.92 -6.22
N ALA A 177 -2.82 -21.90 -6.68
CA ALA A 177 -2.51 -20.48 -6.45
C ALA A 177 -2.39 -20.14 -4.95
N PHE A 178 -3.34 -20.62 -4.13
CA PHE A 178 -3.26 -20.45 -2.67
C PHE A 178 -1.97 -21.02 -2.08
N ARG A 179 -1.52 -22.18 -2.57
CA ARG A 179 -0.28 -22.83 -2.08
C ARG A 179 0.96 -22.05 -2.48
N VAL A 180 0.96 -21.35 -3.62
CA VAL A 180 2.05 -20.46 -4.02
C VAL A 180 2.04 -19.19 -3.15
N ASN A 181 0.87 -18.64 -2.81
CA ASN A 181 0.77 -17.56 -1.81
C ASN A 181 1.34 -18.03 -0.45
N LEU A 182 0.99 -19.25 -0.01
CA LEU A 182 1.50 -19.85 1.23
C LEU A 182 3.03 -20.03 1.21
N PHE A 183 3.63 -20.31 0.06
CA PHE A 183 5.09 -20.39 -0.10
C PHE A 183 5.77 -19.07 0.30
N SER A 184 5.16 -17.93 -0.03
CA SER A 184 5.66 -16.61 0.39
C SER A 184 5.57 -16.41 1.91
N ALA A 185 4.51 -16.88 2.57
CA ALA A 185 4.41 -16.84 4.03
C ALA A 185 5.49 -17.70 4.71
N VAL A 186 5.78 -18.88 4.15
CA VAL A 186 6.85 -19.76 4.65
C VAL A 186 8.22 -19.11 4.48
N THR A 187 8.56 -18.62 3.29
CA THR A 187 9.87 -17.99 3.02
C THR A 187 10.06 -16.71 3.82
N SER A 188 9.01 -15.91 4.02
CA SER A 188 9.05 -14.74 4.89
C SER A 188 9.27 -15.12 6.36
N THR A 189 8.58 -16.15 6.86
CA THR A 189 8.78 -16.62 8.24
C THR A 189 10.20 -17.17 8.44
N LEU A 190 10.76 -17.90 7.46
CA LEU A 190 12.15 -18.34 7.48
C LEU A 190 13.12 -17.16 7.48
N THR A 191 12.84 -16.10 6.74
CA THR A 191 13.62 -14.85 6.78
C THR A 191 13.64 -14.26 8.17
N LEU A 192 12.49 -14.17 8.85
CA LEU A 192 12.39 -13.69 10.23
C LEU A 192 13.20 -14.57 11.19
N ALA A 193 13.19 -15.89 11.00
CA ALA A 193 14.00 -16.81 11.78
C ALA A 193 15.51 -16.54 11.62
N VAL A 194 15.95 -16.35 10.38
CA VAL A 194 17.36 -16.05 10.07
C VAL A 194 17.77 -14.69 10.63
N VAL A 195 16.93 -13.66 10.52
CA VAL A 195 17.15 -12.33 11.11
C VAL A 195 17.26 -12.43 12.64
N TYR A 196 16.32 -13.12 13.29
CA TYR A 196 16.38 -13.34 14.74
C TYR A 196 17.67 -14.02 15.16
N VAL A 197 18.04 -15.13 14.50
CA VAL A 197 19.25 -15.90 14.79
C VAL A 197 20.50 -15.03 14.59
N THR A 198 20.56 -14.22 13.54
CA THR A 198 21.70 -13.33 13.27
C THR A 198 21.89 -12.32 14.39
N ILE A 199 20.81 -11.61 14.78
CA ILE A 199 20.86 -10.63 15.88
C ILE A 199 21.22 -11.33 17.19
N PHE A 200 20.60 -12.46 17.49
CA PHE A 200 20.86 -13.21 18.71
C PHE A 200 22.31 -13.72 18.80
N LYS A 201 22.87 -14.25 17.69
CA LYS A 201 24.27 -14.70 17.63
C LYS A 201 25.25 -13.56 17.84
N LEU A 202 24.99 -12.38 17.32
CA LEU A 202 25.85 -11.22 17.46
C LEU A 202 25.69 -10.52 18.82
N SER A 203 24.47 -10.42 19.36
CA SER A 203 24.17 -9.66 20.58
C SER A 203 24.09 -10.51 21.86
N GLY A 204 23.79 -11.80 21.75
CA GLY A 204 23.50 -12.68 22.87
C GLY A 204 22.19 -12.38 23.61
N ARG A 205 21.28 -11.55 23.05
CA ARG A 205 20.10 -11.03 23.73
C ARG A 205 18.80 -11.35 22.98
N ILE A 206 17.86 -11.97 23.69
CA ILE A 206 16.59 -12.43 23.17
C ILE A 206 15.68 -11.24 22.80
N MET A 207 15.49 -10.27 23.71
CA MET A 207 14.53 -9.20 23.55
C MET A 207 14.82 -8.25 22.37
N PRO A 208 16.04 -7.75 22.18
CA PRO A 208 16.39 -6.98 20.99
C PRO A 208 16.22 -7.77 19.68
N ALA A 209 16.56 -9.07 19.68
CA ALA A 209 16.34 -9.92 18.52
C ALA A 209 14.84 -10.07 18.21
N ALA A 210 14.01 -10.33 19.22
CA ALA A 210 12.56 -10.44 19.05
C ALA A 210 11.93 -9.10 18.61
N ALA A 211 12.32 -7.98 19.23
CA ALA A 211 11.80 -6.65 18.93
C ALA A 211 12.07 -6.25 17.47
N ALA A 212 13.32 -6.39 17.02
CA ALA A 212 13.71 -6.06 15.64
C ALA A 212 13.03 -6.99 14.62
N THR A 213 12.94 -8.29 14.92
CA THR A 213 12.24 -9.26 14.08
C THR A 213 10.75 -8.91 13.94
N LEU A 214 10.09 -8.51 15.03
CA LEU A 214 8.67 -8.15 15.02
C LEU A 214 8.41 -6.87 14.20
N ILE A 215 9.29 -5.87 14.27
CA ILE A 215 9.19 -4.67 13.42
C ILE A 215 9.25 -5.03 11.93
N LEU A 216 10.15 -5.93 11.53
CA LEU A 216 10.21 -6.39 10.14
C LEU A 216 8.92 -7.12 9.76
N ALA A 217 8.45 -7.99 10.64
CA ALA A 217 7.25 -8.79 10.42
C ALA A 217 5.99 -7.94 10.19
N THR A 218 5.91 -6.76 10.83
CA THR A 218 4.77 -5.84 10.74
C THR A 218 4.99 -4.67 9.78
N ALA A 219 6.16 -4.61 9.09
CA ALA A 219 6.40 -3.59 8.07
C ALA A 219 5.48 -3.77 6.86
N THR A 220 4.94 -2.68 6.30
CA THR A 220 3.89 -2.70 5.27
C THR A 220 4.26 -3.60 4.08
N THR A 221 5.33 -3.31 3.37
CA THR A 221 5.73 -4.09 2.20
C THR A 221 6.13 -5.52 2.56
N TYR A 222 6.81 -5.71 3.70
CA TYR A 222 7.22 -7.05 4.11
C TYR A 222 6.01 -7.96 4.37
N TRP A 223 4.97 -7.43 5.04
CA TRP A 223 3.72 -8.15 5.27
C TRP A 223 2.98 -8.42 3.95
N ALA A 224 2.85 -7.42 3.07
CA ALA A 224 2.27 -7.60 1.74
C ALA A 224 2.95 -8.73 0.96
N GLN A 225 4.30 -8.74 0.93
CA GLN A 225 5.07 -9.76 0.24
C GLN A 225 5.06 -11.13 0.94
N ALA A 226 4.70 -11.20 2.21
CA ALA A 226 4.50 -12.46 2.93
C ALA A 226 3.13 -13.11 2.65
N THR A 227 2.18 -12.37 2.08
CA THR A 227 0.79 -12.80 1.92
C THR A 227 0.34 -13.01 0.47
N THR A 228 1.20 -12.70 -0.50
CA THR A 228 0.94 -12.83 -1.94
C THR A 228 2.05 -13.63 -2.62
N ALA A 229 1.75 -14.32 -3.72
CA ALA A 229 2.75 -15.00 -4.54
C ALA A 229 3.71 -13.98 -5.13
N ASN A 230 4.99 -14.11 -4.82
CA ASN A 230 6.02 -13.21 -5.33
C ASN A 230 7.44 -13.77 -5.11
N ILE A 231 8.40 -13.26 -5.87
CA ILE A 231 9.81 -13.60 -5.74
C ILE A 231 10.51 -12.85 -4.59
N ARG A 232 9.93 -11.75 -4.10
CA ARG A 232 10.59 -10.82 -3.17
C ARG A 232 10.77 -11.40 -1.77
N SER A 233 9.81 -12.21 -1.30
CA SER A 233 9.91 -12.93 -0.02
C SER A 233 11.15 -13.85 0.02
N MET A 234 11.41 -14.59 -1.06
CA MET A 234 12.57 -15.46 -1.18
C MET A 234 13.87 -14.67 -1.41
N THR A 235 13.81 -13.51 -2.08
CA THR A 235 14.95 -12.57 -2.20
C THR A 235 15.39 -12.09 -0.83
N ALA A 236 14.45 -11.72 0.05
CA ALA A 236 14.74 -11.34 1.43
C ALA A 236 15.37 -12.49 2.24
N LEU A 237 14.91 -13.75 2.01
CA LEU A 237 15.48 -14.94 2.65
C LEU A 237 16.95 -15.13 2.26
N PHE A 238 17.30 -15.05 0.97
CA PHE A 238 18.67 -15.18 0.52
C PHE A 238 19.56 -14.04 1.04
N ALA A 239 19.06 -12.80 1.06
CA ALA A 239 19.77 -11.68 1.68
C ALA A 239 20.07 -11.94 3.16
N ALA A 240 19.07 -12.41 3.92
CA ALA A 240 19.24 -12.75 5.34
C ALA A 240 20.24 -13.90 5.55
N LEU A 241 20.19 -14.97 4.73
CA LEU A 241 21.14 -16.09 4.78
C LEU A 241 22.57 -15.66 4.45
N MET A 242 22.75 -14.78 3.47
CA MET A 242 24.06 -14.20 3.16
C MET A 242 24.60 -13.39 4.34
N PHE A 243 23.77 -12.56 4.97
CA PHE A 243 24.16 -11.80 6.16
C PHE A 243 24.42 -12.71 7.36
N LEU A 244 23.65 -13.78 7.56
CA LEU A 244 23.91 -14.75 8.63
C LEU A 244 25.26 -15.44 8.44
N THR A 245 25.54 -15.95 7.24
CA THR A 245 26.79 -16.67 6.96
C THR A 245 28.02 -15.78 7.12
N LEU A 246 27.94 -14.52 6.67
CA LEU A 246 29.00 -13.52 6.89
C LEU A 246 29.14 -13.12 8.37
N SER A 247 28.04 -13.06 9.12
CA SER A 247 28.06 -12.81 10.57
C SER A 247 28.71 -13.95 11.32
N LEU A 248 28.43 -15.19 10.93
CA LEU A 248 29.07 -16.37 11.51
C LEU A 248 30.54 -16.45 11.12
N PHE A 249 30.89 -16.09 9.88
CA PHE A 249 32.32 -15.92 9.49
C PHE A 249 33.01 -14.88 10.37
N PHE A 250 32.41 -13.71 10.60
CA PHE A 250 32.94 -12.65 11.48
C PHE A 250 33.17 -13.15 12.90
N LEU A 251 32.28 -13.96 13.46
CA LEU A 251 32.40 -14.50 14.81
C LEU A 251 33.51 -15.59 14.94
N GLU A 252 33.69 -16.39 13.88
CA GLU A 252 34.63 -17.52 13.91
C GLU A 252 36.07 -17.16 13.47
N ILE A 253 36.22 -16.13 12.61
CA ILE A 253 37.54 -15.76 12.09
C ILE A 253 38.57 -15.35 13.20
N LYS A 254 38.07 -14.92 14.34
CA LYS A 254 38.87 -14.53 15.50
C LYS A 254 39.21 -15.70 16.42
N LYS A 255 38.67 -16.89 16.17
CA LYS A 255 38.91 -18.11 16.95
C LYS A 255 40.07 -18.90 16.38
N PRO A 256 40.71 -19.79 17.22
CA PRO A 256 41.90 -20.52 16.80
C PRO A 256 41.73 -21.50 15.64
N ASP A 257 40.46 -21.92 15.34
CA ASP A 257 40.20 -22.90 14.28
C ASP A 257 39.78 -22.20 12.95
N PRO A 258 40.71 -22.04 12.00
CA PRO A 258 40.43 -21.40 10.72
C PRO A 258 39.47 -22.22 9.82
N ASN A 259 39.36 -23.53 10.08
CA ASN A 259 38.47 -24.40 9.27
C ASN A 259 37.01 -24.07 9.49
N ARG A 260 36.63 -23.64 10.68
CA ARG A 260 35.23 -23.20 10.95
C ARG A 260 34.86 -21.94 10.18
N ALA A 261 35.75 -20.94 10.16
CA ALA A 261 35.52 -19.72 9.37
C ALA A 261 35.39 -20.04 7.88
N ASN A 262 36.26 -20.94 7.34
CA ASN A 262 36.17 -21.36 5.94
C ASN A 262 34.85 -22.06 5.59
N ARG A 263 34.23 -22.83 6.50
CA ARG A 263 32.91 -23.44 6.28
C ARG A 263 31.84 -22.38 6.01
N TYR A 264 31.90 -21.27 6.75
CA TYR A 264 30.91 -20.18 6.55
C TYR A 264 31.15 -19.41 5.24
N LEU A 265 32.39 -19.32 4.75
CA LEU A 265 32.68 -18.80 3.41
C LEU A 265 32.13 -19.72 2.31
N ILE A 266 32.20 -21.05 2.48
CA ILE A 266 31.63 -22.02 1.55
C ILE A 266 30.11 -21.89 1.56
N LEU A 267 29.47 -21.79 2.74
CA LEU A 267 28.03 -21.58 2.87
C LEU A 267 27.59 -20.22 2.28
N PHE A 268 28.38 -19.17 2.52
CA PHE A 268 28.13 -17.86 1.88
C PHE A 268 28.18 -17.98 0.37
N ALA A 269 29.20 -18.62 -0.19
CA ALA A 269 29.35 -18.79 -1.64
C ALA A 269 28.20 -19.58 -2.26
N LEU A 270 27.72 -20.65 -1.58
CA LEU A 270 26.55 -21.41 -2.01
C LEU A 270 25.28 -20.56 -1.97
N THR A 271 25.03 -19.86 -0.84
CA THR A 271 23.86 -18.99 -0.70
C THR A 271 23.89 -17.80 -1.66
N PHE A 272 25.09 -17.29 -1.97
CA PHE A 272 25.30 -16.24 -2.95
C PHE A 272 24.99 -16.74 -4.36
N GLY A 273 25.49 -17.92 -4.77
CA GLY A 273 25.18 -18.53 -6.06
C GLY A 273 23.67 -18.81 -6.23
N LEU A 274 23.04 -19.45 -5.25
CA LEU A 274 21.58 -19.67 -5.25
C LEU A 274 20.80 -18.34 -5.26
N GLY A 275 21.26 -17.35 -4.51
CA GLY A 275 20.67 -16.02 -4.44
C GLY A 275 20.71 -15.30 -5.77
N VAL A 276 21.86 -15.25 -6.44
CA VAL A 276 22.03 -14.60 -7.76
C VAL A 276 21.22 -15.34 -8.82
N THR A 277 21.15 -16.67 -8.76
CA THR A 277 20.28 -17.49 -9.63
C THR A 277 18.80 -17.16 -9.42
N HIS A 278 18.43 -16.89 -8.17
CA HIS A 278 17.05 -16.49 -7.85
C HIS A 278 16.75 -15.07 -8.31
N HIS A 279 17.60 -14.10 -7.96
CA HIS A 279 17.40 -12.69 -8.31
C HIS A 279 18.72 -11.95 -8.45
N ALA A 280 18.97 -11.37 -9.63
CA ALA A 280 20.23 -10.72 -9.96
C ALA A 280 20.63 -9.59 -8.99
N SER A 281 19.67 -8.87 -8.38
CA SER A 281 19.95 -7.79 -7.43
C SER A 281 20.74 -8.24 -6.20
N LEU A 282 20.69 -9.52 -5.83
CA LEU A 282 21.46 -10.05 -4.71
C LEU A 282 22.98 -10.01 -4.97
N ALA A 283 23.41 -9.85 -6.24
CA ALA A 283 24.80 -9.58 -6.58
C ALA A 283 25.32 -8.29 -5.93
N PHE A 284 24.45 -7.31 -5.63
CA PHE A 284 24.85 -6.06 -4.96
C PHE A 284 25.32 -6.30 -3.52
N ILE A 285 24.79 -7.32 -2.82
CA ILE A 285 25.36 -7.73 -1.52
C ILE A 285 26.81 -8.20 -1.71
N GLY A 286 27.11 -8.87 -2.83
CA GLY A 286 28.47 -9.29 -3.17
C GLY A 286 29.46 -8.13 -3.23
N LEU A 287 29.06 -6.97 -3.77
CA LEU A 287 29.92 -5.77 -3.85
C LEU A 287 30.36 -5.26 -2.47
N ILE A 288 29.58 -5.49 -1.42
CA ILE A 288 29.94 -5.16 -0.03
C ILE A 288 30.61 -6.35 0.67
N ALA A 289 30.11 -7.57 0.40
CA ALA A 289 30.57 -8.79 1.04
C ALA A 289 32.05 -9.10 0.71
N PHE A 290 32.48 -8.94 -0.55
CA PHE A 290 33.87 -9.21 -0.92
C PHE A 290 34.87 -8.28 -0.23
N PRO A 291 34.72 -6.94 -0.25
CA PRO A 291 35.54 -6.06 0.57
C PRO A 291 35.47 -6.40 2.06
N PHE A 292 34.28 -6.73 2.59
CA PHE A 292 34.13 -7.14 3.99
C PHE A 292 34.99 -8.37 4.32
N ILE A 293 34.94 -9.41 3.50
CA ILE A 293 35.76 -10.64 3.67
C ILE A 293 37.23 -10.29 3.65
N LEU A 294 37.70 -9.44 2.73
CA LEU A 294 39.08 -8.99 2.64
C LEU A 294 39.52 -8.13 3.84
N ILE A 295 38.66 -7.30 4.38
CA ILE A 295 38.89 -6.54 5.59
C ILE A 295 39.08 -7.48 6.80
N MET A 296 38.31 -8.57 6.82
CA MET A 296 38.37 -9.56 7.90
C MET A 296 39.57 -10.49 7.79
N ASP A 297 39.93 -10.90 6.58
CA ASP A 297 41.03 -11.86 6.34
C ASP A 297 41.79 -11.60 5.04
N LYS A 298 42.79 -10.75 5.10
CA LYS A 298 43.64 -10.45 3.94
C LYS A 298 44.45 -11.68 3.46
N SER A 299 44.63 -12.72 4.29
CA SER A 299 45.37 -13.92 3.92
C SER A 299 44.68 -14.75 2.82
N ILE A 300 43.39 -14.54 2.64
CA ILE A 300 42.58 -15.16 1.58
C ILE A 300 43.23 -14.89 0.20
N LEU A 301 43.69 -13.67 -0.06
CA LEU A 301 44.32 -13.31 -1.34
C LEU A 301 45.60 -14.09 -1.62
N ARG A 302 46.31 -14.53 -0.57
CA ARG A 302 47.61 -15.25 -0.67
C ARG A 302 47.45 -16.77 -0.61
N SER A 303 46.24 -17.30 -0.45
CA SER A 303 45.99 -18.72 -0.24
C SER A 303 45.01 -19.29 -1.27
N PRO A 304 45.39 -19.52 -2.54
CA PRO A 304 44.49 -20.02 -3.60
C PRO A 304 43.79 -21.34 -3.22
N ALA A 305 44.44 -22.18 -2.41
CA ALA A 305 43.86 -23.43 -1.88
C ALA A 305 42.56 -23.23 -1.06
N ARG A 306 42.28 -22.02 -0.60
CA ARG A 306 41.03 -21.68 0.12
C ARG A 306 39.89 -21.28 -0.79
N TRP A 307 40.14 -21.02 -2.08
CA TRP A 307 39.15 -20.48 -3.02
C TRP A 307 38.34 -21.56 -3.74
N TRP A 308 38.93 -22.71 -4.03
CA TRP A 308 38.30 -23.70 -4.89
C TRP A 308 36.96 -24.24 -4.31
N LYS A 309 36.90 -24.45 -2.98
CA LYS A 309 35.65 -24.91 -2.33
C LYS A 309 34.54 -23.86 -2.36
N PRO A 310 34.77 -22.59 -2.00
CA PRO A 310 33.81 -21.51 -2.21
C PRO A 310 33.41 -21.36 -3.68
N ILE A 311 34.34 -21.40 -4.63
CA ILE A 311 34.06 -21.30 -6.07
C ILE A 311 33.14 -22.47 -6.50
N LEU A 312 33.50 -23.70 -6.12
CA LEU A 312 32.67 -24.87 -6.44
C LEU A 312 31.26 -24.77 -5.83
N ALA A 313 31.16 -24.27 -4.57
CA ALA A 313 29.89 -24.05 -3.91
C ALA A 313 29.05 -22.96 -4.62
N PHE A 314 29.68 -21.87 -5.08
CA PHE A 314 29.02 -20.84 -5.88
C PHE A 314 28.52 -21.43 -7.20
N LEU A 315 29.35 -22.19 -7.93
CA LEU A 315 28.95 -22.85 -9.19
C LEU A 315 27.81 -23.86 -8.96
N ALA A 316 27.86 -24.61 -7.86
CA ALA A 316 26.76 -25.50 -7.46
C ALA A 316 25.46 -24.70 -7.20
N GLY A 317 25.57 -23.48 -6.64
CA GLY A 317 24.44 -22.57 -6.48
C GLY A 317 23.83 -22.06 -7.79
N LEU A 318 24.58 -22.12 -8.90
CA LEU A 318 24.07 -21.74 -10.23
C LEU A 318 23.34 -22.88 -10.95
N LEU A 319 23.39 -24.12 -10.45
CA LEU A 319 22.77 -25.28 -11.12
C LEU A 319 21.27 -25.10 -11.46
N PRO A 320 20.44 -24.41 -10.65
CA PRO A 320 19.05 -24.19 -11.00
C PRO A 320 18.85 -23.46 -12.36
N LEU A 321 19.83 -22.67 -12.83
CA LEU A 321 19.77 -22.04 -14.16
C LEU A 321 19.65 -23.05 -15.31
N LEU A 322 20.09 -24.31 -15.12
CA LEU A 322 19.93 -25.37 -16.10
C LEU A 322 18.46 -25.69 -16.39
N TYR A 323 17.57 -25.30 -15.51
CA TYR A 323 16.12 -25.40 -15.73
C TYR A 323 15.71 -24.73 -17.05
N LEU A 324 16.24 -23.56 -17.36
CA LEU A 324 15.87 -22.78 -18.55
C LEU A 324 16.15 -23.55 -19.87
N PRO A 325 17.39 -23.98 -20.18
CA PRO A 325 17.64 -24.74 -21.41
C PRO A 325 16.97 -26.12 -21.42
N LEU A 326 16.74 -26.74 -20.25
CA LEU A 326 16.02 -28.02 -20.19
C LEU A 326 14.53 -27.88 -20.53
N HIS A 327 13.94 -26.68 -20.36
CA HIS A 327 12.55 -26.40 -20.71
C HIS A 327 12.38 -25.75 -22.09
N ALA A 328 13.47 -25.56 -22.87
CA ALA A 328 13.45 -24.85 -24.16
C ALA A 328 12.41 -25.41 -25.15
N TYR A 329 12.11 -26.70 -25.08
CA TYR A 329 11.18 -27.40 -25.98
C TYR A 329 9.97 -27.97 -25.21
N ALA A 330 9.75 -27.56 -23.98
CA ALA A 330 8.58 -27.97 -23.21
C ALA A 330 7.33 -27.24 -23.73
N ASP A 331 6.21 -27.94 -23.78
CA ASP A 331 4.92 -27.35 -24.13
C ASP A 331 4.29 -26.72 -22.86
N VAL A 332 4.94 -25.65 -22.40
CA VAL A 332 4.51 -24.92 -21.19
C VAL A 332 4.68 -23.42 -21.41
N ARG A 333 3.96 -22.63 -20.66
CA ARG A 333 4.02 -21.16 -20.70
C ARG A 333 5.47 -20.67 -20.57
N GLY A 334 5.87 -19.73 -21.44
CA GLY A 334 7.16 -19.05 -21.40
C GLY A 334 8.34 -19.88 -21.93
N ALA A 335 8.16 -21.17 -22.25
CA ALA A 335 9.19 -21.97 -22.92
C ALA A 335 9.43 -21.46 -24.35
N SER A 336 10.69 -21.36 -24.73
CA SER A 336 11.10 -20.94 -26.09
C SER A 336 12.33 -21.70 -26.53
N PRO A 337 12.42 -22.12 -27.80
CA PRO A 337 13.61 -22.75 -28.38
C PRO A 337 14.88 -21.91 -28.25
N SER A 338 14.76 -20.57 -28.14
CA SER A 338 15.89 -19.67 -27.92
C SER A 338 16.66 -19.98 -26.64
N LEU A 339 15.97 -20.50 -25.59
CA LEU A 339 16.57 -20.89 -24.32
C LEU A 339 17.61 -22.02 -24.42
N ALA A 340 17.55 -22.82 -25.48
CA ALA A 340 18.55 -23.84 -25.76
C ALA A 340 19.83 -23.28 -26.38
N THR A 341 19.82 -22.05 -26.86
CA THR A 341 20.98 -21.37 -27.43
C THR A 341 21.71 -20.54 -26.36
N ILE A 342 23.06 -20.44 -26.45
CA ILE A 342 23.83 -19.62 -25.50
C ILE A 342 23.39 -18.15 -25.51
N PRO A 343 23.18 -17.49 -26.69
CA PRO A 343 22.71 -16.12 -26.71
C PRO A 343 21.32 -15.96 -26.03
N GLY A 344 20.34 -16.77 -26.44
CA GLY A 344 18.98 -16.68 -25.89
C GLY A 344 18.93 -17.02 -24.40
N PHE A 345 19.69 -18.01 -23.92
CA PHE A 345 19.83 -18.32 -22.51
C PHE A 345 20.41 -17.12 -21.73
N LEU A 346 21.50 -16.51 -22.24
CA LEU A 346 22.12 -15.36 -21.57
C LEU A 346 21.21 -14.13 -21.60
N GLU A 347 20.54 -13.90 -22.73
CA GLU A 347 19.55 -12.81 -22.86
C GLU A 347 18.46 -12.93 -21.80
N HIS A 348 17.88 -14.11 -21.67
CA HIS A 348 16.83 -14.38 -20.70
C HIS A 348 17.34 -14.34 -19.25
N ALA A 349 18.40 -15.09 -18.92
CA ALA A 349 18.95 -15.21 -17.56
C ALA A 349 19.53 -13.89 -17.02
N LEU A 350 20.03 -13.01 -17.90
CA LEU A 350 20.55 -11.69 -17.53
C LEU A 350 19.52 -10.57 -17.68
N ALA A 351 18.30 -10.89 -18.11
CA ALA A 351 17.19 -9.93 -18.29
C ALA A 351 17.65 -8.69 -19.10
N THR A 352 18.30 -8.91 -20.25
CA THR A 352 18.95 -7.84 -21.00
C THR A 352 17.99 -6.79 -21.52
N GLY A 353 16.72 -7.14 -21.76
CA GLY A 353 15.66 -6.22 -22.17
C GLY A 353 15.36 -5.11 -21.17
N PHE A 354 15.65 -5.33 -19.88
CA PHE A 354 15.41 -4.32 -18.81
C PHE A 354 16.61 -3.43 -18.50
N ARG A 355 17.70 -3.51 -19.28
CA ARG A 355 18.92 -2.69 -19.05
C ARG A 355 18.69 -1.21 -19.26
N GLY A 356 17.74 -0.84 -20.12
CA GLY A 356 17.38 0.55 -20.41
C GLY A 356 16.80 1.29 -19.19
N ASP A 357 16.27 0.57 -18.22
CA ASP A 357 15.68 1.15 -17.00
C ASP A 357 16.71 1.40 -15.88
N LEU A 358 17.92 0.83 -16.00
CA LEU A 358 19.00 1.12 -15.06
C LEU A 358 19.54 2.52 -15.30
N PHE A 359 19.75 3.25 -14.19
CA PHE A 359 20.37 4.58 -14.19
C PHE A 359 19.57 5.72 -14.87
N VAL A 360 18.28 5.50 -15.19
CA VAL A 360 17.41 6.52 -15.79
C VAL A 360 17.36 7.78 -14.92
N TYR A 361 17.33 7.62 -13.60
CA TYR A 361 17.26 8.75 -12.67
C TYR A 361 18.62 9.27 -12.20
N LEU A 362 19.71 9.07 -12.98
CA LEU A 362 21.02 9.62 -12.62
C LEU A 362 21.19 11.12 -12.91
N GLN A 363 20.29 11.72 -13.69
CA GLN A 363 20.30 13.17 -13.89
C GLN A 363 20.16 13.89 -12.53
N PRO A 364 20.98 14.90 -12.20
CA PRO A 364 21.07 15.44 -10.85
C PRO A 364 19.73 15.88 -10.25
N ALA A 365 18.88 16.54 -11.02
CA ALA A 365 17.56 17.00 -10.56
C ALA A 365 16.64 15.82 -10.23
N LEU A 366 16.51 14.86 -11.15
CA LEU A 366 15.71 13.65 -10.96
C LEU A 366 16.25 12.79 -9.83
N PHE A 367 17.56 12.64 -9.72
CA PHE A 367 18.20 11.87 -8.66
C PHE A 367 17.92 12.44 -7.26
N MET A 368 17.97 13.76 -7.12
CA MET A 368 17.63 14.40 -5.85
C MET A 368 16.16 14.19 -5.45
N GLU A 369 15.24 14.24 -6.40
CA GLU A 369 13.83 13.90 -6.13
C GLU A 369 13.66 12.42 -5.76
N ARG A 370 14.34 11.51 -6.49
CA ARG A 370 14.33 10.07 -6.13
C ARG A 370 14.87 9.82 -4.72
N LEU A 371 15.91 10.54 -4.28
CA LEU A 371 16.40 10.44 -2.90
C LEU A 371 15.35 10.90 -1.86
N ARG A 372 14.60 11.98 -2.16
CA ARG A 372 13.46 12.40 -1.31
C ARG A 372 12.37 11.33 -1.26
N ILE A 373 12.05 10.73 -2.42
CA ILE A 373 11.11 9.61 -2.49
C ILE A 373 11.61 8.41 -1.69
N MET A 374 12.92 8.11 -1.67
CA MET A 374 13.45 7.03 -0.83
C MET A 374 13.20 7.28 0.67
N ILE A 375 13.18 8.53 1.13
CA ILE A 375 12.75 8.86 2.50
C ILE A 375 11.27 8.51 2.69
N ASN A 376 10.42 8.84 1.73
CA ASN A 376 8.99 8.46 1.78
C ASN A 376 8.83 6.93 1.74
N VAL A 377 9.59 6.21 0.91
CA VAL A 377 9.63 4.74 0.88
C VAL A 377 10.00 4.17 2.26
N LEU A 378 10.98 4.75 2.96
CA LEU A 378 11.34 4.31 4.31
C LEU A 378 10.24 4.63 5.34
N THR A 379 9.63 5.81 5.27
CA THR A 379 8.55 6.20 6.20
C THR A 379 7.24 5.48 5.91
N PHE A 380 7.04 4.99 4.71
CA PHE A 380 5.95 4.08 4.34
C PHE A 380 6.07 2.72 5.06
N GLN A 381 7.31 2.24 5.30
CA GLN A 381 7.57 1.00 6.05
C GLN A 381 7.58 1.23 7.56
N PHE A 382 8.29 2.27 7.97
CA PHE A 382 8.68 2.52 9.36
C PHE A 382 8.26 3.93 9.76
N SER A 383 7.80 4.12 10.98
CA SER A 383 7.51 5.48 11.48
C SER A 383 8.78 6.34 11.49
N VAL A 384 8.63 7.67 11.39
CA VAL A 384 9.75 8.61 11.43
C VAL A 384 10.65 8.39 12.65
N GLY A 385 10.05 8.16 13.83
CA GLY A 385 10.78 7.86 15.06
C GLY A 385 11.64 6.58 14.94
N LEU A 386 11.12 5.56 14.23
CA LEU A 386 11.87 4.34 13.98
C LEU A 386 13.02 4.56 12.98
N VAL A 387 12.82 5.38 11.94
CA VAL A 387 13.88 5.75 10.99
C VAL A 387 15.02 6.49 11.71
N LEU A 388 14.70 7.40 12.63
CA LEU A 388 15.69 8.07 13.46
C LEU A 388 16.43 7.08 14.38
N LEU A 389 15.71 6.11 14.95
CA LEU A 389 16.32 5.06 15.79
C LEU A 389 17.22 4.11 14.98
N LEU A 390 16.87 3.81 13.71
CA LEU A 390 17.71 3.08 12.77
C LEU A 390 19.02 3.82 12.51
N ALA A 391 18.96 5.13 12.23
CA ALA A 391 20.14 5.96 12.04
C ALA A 391 21.04 6.00 13.29
N LEU A 392 20.44 6.16 14.47
CA LEU A 392 21.15 6.11 15.74
C LEU A 392 21.79 4.72 16.00
N SER A 393 21.07 3.66 15.69
CA SER A 393 21.58 2.28 15.82
C SER A 393 22.75 2.03 14.88
N LEU A 394 22.71 2.56 13.66
CA LEU A 394 23.84 2.48 12.72
C LEU A 394 25.07 3.24 13.24
N PHE A 395 24.87 4.44 13.79
CA PHE A 395 25.94 5.21 14.42
C PHE A 395 26.59 4.42 15.57
N PHE A 396 25.79 3.86 16.49
CA PHE A 396 26.31 3.06 17.59
C PHE A 396 27.01 1.78 17.12
N LEU A 397 26.47 1.12 16.09
CA LEU A 397 27.10 -0.06 15.51
C LEU A 397 28.45 0.30 14.86
N ALA A 398 28.51 1.40 14.12
CA ALA A 398 29.74 1.88 13.50
C ALA A 398 30.83 2.19 14.55
N TRP A 399 30.42 2.75 15.68
CA TRP A 399 31.33 3.04 16.77
C TRP A 399 31.84 1.76 17.51
N GLN A 400 30.96 0.77 17.72
CA GLN A 400 31.33 -0.48 18.38
C GLN A 400 32.11 -1.45 17.46
N GLU A 401 31.66 -1.61 16.21
CA GLU A 401 32.20 -2.52 15.22
C GLU A 401 31.88 -2.01 13.80
N TRP A 402 32.69 -1.08 13.32
CA TRP A 402 32.52 -0.45 12.01
C TRP A 402 32.47 -1.46 10.85
N ARG A 403 33.06 -2.66 10.99
CA ARG A 403 33.03 -3.71 9.98
C ARG A 403 31.63 -4.27 9.76
N LEU A 404 30.84 -4.46 10.85
CA LEU A 404 29.45 -4.87 10.75
C LEU A 404 28.57 -3.71 10.26
N ALA A 405 28.88 -2.47 10.67
CA ALA A 405 28.20 -1.30 10.12
C ALA A 405 28.47 -1.14 8.62
N PHE A 406 29.70 -1.40 8.16
CA PHE A 406 30.03 -1.46 6.73
C PHE A 406 29.26 -2.56 6.01
N LEU A 407 29.18 -3.78 6.58
CA LEU A 407 28.46 -4.89 5.96
C LEU A 407 26.97 -4.56 5.82
N PHE A 408 26.27 -4.25 6.90
CA PHE A 408 24.83 -4.07 6.89
C PHE A 408 24.41 -2.67 6.39
N GLY A 409 25.02 -1.61 6.94
CA GLY A 409 24.75 -0.24 6.55
C GLY A 409 25.18 0.05 5.12
N GLY A 410 26.36 -0.45 4.71
CA GLY A 410 26.85 -0.35 3.33
C GLY A 410 25.96 -1.08 2.34
N SER A 411 25.47 -2.28 2.69
CA SER A 411 24.52 -3.02 1.85
C SER A 411 23.20 -2.27 1.73
N ALA A 412 22.63 -1.78 2.84
CA ALA A 412 21.41 -1.00 2.82
C ALA A 412 21.54 0.28 1.97
N LEU A 413 22.66 1.01 2.14
CA LEU A 413 22.93 2.22 1.36
C LEU A 413 23.07 1.90 -0.13
N LEU A 414 23.85 0.86 -0.49
CA LEU A 414 24.06 0.47 -1.89
C LEU A 414 22.74 0.09 -2.56
N PHE A 415 21.91 -0.74 -1.91
CA PHE A 415 20.58 -1.07 -2.43
C PHE A 415 19.72 0.16 -2.61
N THR A 416 19.69 1.08 -1.63
CA THR A 416 18.93 2.33 -1.71
C THR A 416 19.39 3.18 -2.89
N LEU A 417 20.71 3.35 -3.09
CA LEU A 417 21.26 4.16 -4.17
C LEU A 417 20.96 3.55 -5.55
N ILE A 418 21.18 2.23 -5.72
CA ILE A 418 20.89 1.57 -6.99
C ILE A 418 19.39 1.61 -7.29
N THR A 419 18.56 1.31 -6.30
CA THR A 419 17.11 1.36 -6.47
C THR A 419 16.60 2.77 -6.73
N ALA A 420 17.24 3.80 -6.18
CA ALA A 420 16.92 5.19 -6.48
C ALA A 420 17.20 5.58 -7.94
N THR A 421 18.16 4.94 -8.60
CA THR A 421 18.49 5.22 -10.01
C THR A 421 17.70 4.38 -11.02
N TYR A 422 16.99 3.35 -10.55
CA TYR A 422 16.30 2.38 -11.39
C TYR A 422 14.85 2.78 -11.63
N ARG A 423 14.42 2.78 -12.90
CA ARG A 423 13.03 3.02 -13.31
C ARG A 423 12.24 1.70 -13.28
N ALA A 424 12.06 1.14 -12.10
CA ALA A 424 11.15 0.02 -11.94
C ALA A 424 9.86 0.47 -11.25
N PRO A 425 8.71 0.01 -11.69
CA PRO A 425 7.51 0.07 -10.89
C PRO A 425 7.74 -0.71 -9.59
N GLN A 426 7.05 -0.33 -8.51
CA GLN A 426 7.13 -1.04 -7.23
C GLN A 426 8.54 -1.00 -6.57
N THR A 427 9.24 0.13 -6.68
CA THR A 427 10.55 0.35 -6.04
C THR A 427 10.57 -0.06 -4.57
N VAL A 428 9.47 0.14 -3.85
CA VAL A 428 9.28 -0.22 -2.44
C VAL A 428 9.56 -1.69 -2.15
N GLU A 429 9.32 -2.59 -3.09
CA GLU A 429 9.58 -4.03 -2.97
C GLU A 429 11.04 -4.41 -3.23
N TYR A 430 11.70 -3.72 -4.16
CA TYR A 430 13.12 -3.91 -4.44
C TYR A 430 14.01 -3.57 -3.23
N MET A 431 13.48 -2.79 -2.29
CA MET A 431 14.17 -2.41 -1.05
C MET A 431 14.18 -3.51 0.03
N LEU A 432 13.51 -4.66 -0.14
CA LEU A 432 13.44 -5.69 0.89
C LEU A 432 14.82 -6.15 1.44
N PRO A 433 15.86 -6.39 0.61
CA PRO A 433 17.19 -6.71 1.13
C PRO A 433 17.78 -5.58 1.99
N ALA A 434 17.50 -4.32 1.65
CA ALA A 434 17.91 -3.16 2.46
C ALA A 434 17.16 -3.14 3.80
N TYR A 435 15.84 -3.44 3.81
CA TYR A 435 15.08 -3.52 5.07
C TYR A 435 15.61 -4.60 5.98
N VAL A 436 15.96 -5.79 5.45
CA VAL A 436 16.62 -6.86 6.23
C VAL A 436 17.91 -6.34 6.86
N ALA A 437 18.78 -5.68 6.09
CA ALA A 437 20.05 -5.12 6.58
C ALA A 437 19.83 -4.04 7.66
N LEU A 438 18.86 -3.12 7.47
CA LEU A 438 18.51 -2.08 8.44
C LEU A 438 17.97 -2.67 9.76
N ILE A 439 17.15 -3.72 9.67
CA ILE A 439 16.62 -4.40 10.86
C ILE A 439 17.73 -5.15 11.63
N LEU A 440 18.72 -5.72 10.94
CA LEU A 440 19.92 -6.25 11.59
C LEU A 440 20.69 -5.15 12.33
N VAL A 441 20.85 -3.97 11.71
CA VAL A 441 21.45 -2.79 12.37
C VAL A 441 20.67 -2.40 13.62
N LEU A 442 19.32 -2.32 13.53
CA LEU A 442 18.47 -1.99 14.67
C LEU A 442 18.65 -2.98 15.83
N GLY A 443 18.50 -4.27 15.54
CA GLY A 443 18.56 -5.32 16.55
C GLY A 443 19.93 -5.41 17.24
N ILE A 444 21.03 -5.25 16.49
CA ILE A 444 22.38 -5.24 17.05
C ILE A 444 22.64 -3.93 17.79
N GLY A 445 22.18 -2.79 17.28
CA GLY A 445 22.30 -1.50 17.97
C GLY A 445 21.62 -1.52 19.33
N LEU A 446 20.40 -2.05 19.42
CA LEU A 446 19.65 -2.26 20.67
C LEU A 446 20.31 -3.32 21.56
N GLY A 447 20.75 -4.43 20.98
CA GLY A 447 21.38 -5.53 21.68
C GLY A 447 22.82 -5.26 22.14
N GLY A 448 23.56 -4.48 21.38
CA GLY A 448 25.02 -4.40 21.45
C GLY A 448 25.68 -5.67 20.93
N ILE A 449 27.00 -5.67 20.92
CA ILE A 449 27.78 -6.84 20.48
C ILE A 449 28.20 -7.65 21.71
N ASN A 450 27.98 -8.96 21.65
CA ASN A 450 28.34 -9.88 22.74
C ASN A 450 29.84 -9.81 23.05
N GLY A 451 30.16 -9.73 24.36
CA GLY A 451 31.55 -9.63 24.84
C GLY A 451 32.20 -8.25 24.72
N ARG A 452 31.47 -7.22 24.25
CA ARG A 452 31.95 -5.83 24.25
C ARG A 452 31.17 -4.99 25.25
N PRO A 453 31.83 -4.37 26.24
CA PRO A 453 31.16 -3.42 27.12
C PRO A 453 30.73 -2.19 26.31
N LEU A 454 29.54 -1.68 26.58
CA LEU A 454 29.17 -0.36 26.11
C LEU A 454 30.01 0.69 26.84
N PRO A 455 30.37 1.79 26.18
CA PRO A 455 31.05 2.89 26.84
C PRO A 455 30.15 3.41 28.00
N GLY A 456 30.77 3.46 29.19
CA GLY A 456 30.06 3.76 30.41
C GLY A 456 29.16 2.61 30.83
N SER A 457 29.68 1.66 31.62
CA SER A 457 28.86 0.60 32.26
C SER A 457 27.82 1.12 33.26
N ASN A 458 27.40 2.37 33.11
CA ASN A 458 26.45 3.05 34.00
C ASN A 458 25.05 2.52 33.73
N THR A 459 24.31 2.35 34.81
CA THR A 459 22.91 1.95 34.89
C THR A 459 22.01 2.70 33.90
N ILE A 460 22.37 3.95 33.54
CA ILE A 460 21.62 4.81 32.61
C ILE A 460 21.59 4.23 31.18
N TRP A 461 22.73 3.82 30.62
CA TRP A 461 22.79 3.29 29.25
C TRP A 461 22.07 1.95 29.10
N SER A 462 22.16 1.09 30.10
CA SER A 462 21.38 -0.16 30.12
C SER A 462 19.88 0.10 30.20
N SER A 463 19.46 1.04 31.05
CA SER A 463 18.06 1.45 31.18
C SER A 463 17.50 2.06 29.88
N LEU A 464 18.27 2.93 29.22
CA LEU A 464 17.88 3.51 27.93
C LEU A 464 17.67 2.42 26.86
N ARG A 465 18.57 1.43 26.79
CA ARG A 465 18.44 0.32 25.83
C ARG A 465 17.21 -0.53 26.09
N TYR A 466 16.89 -0.79 27.36
CA TYR A 466 15.68 -1.51 27.73
C TYR A 466 14.42 -0.72 27.33
N LEU A 467 14.42 0.58 27.58
CA LEU A 467 13.35 1.47 27.15
C LEU A 467 13.19 1.47 25.62
N LEU A 468 14.28 1.65 24.87
CA LEU A 468 14.25 1.64 23.41
C LEU A 468 13.81 0.28 22.85
N THR A 469 14.22 -0.84 23.46
CA THR A 469 13.76 -2.17 23.05
C THR A 469 12.26 -2.34 23.30
N ALA A 470 11.77 -1.89 24.46
CA ALA A 470 10.34 -1.90 24.77
C ALA A 470 9.56 -0.99 23.79
N LEU A 471 10.08 0.20 23.49
CA LEU A 471 9.48 1.12 22.53
C LEU A 471 9.35 0.49 21.14
N VAL A 472 10.37 -0.23 20.67
CA VAL A 472 10.32 -0.93 19.38
C VAL A 472 9.24 -2.01 19.36
N ILE A 473 9.07 -2.76 20.46
CA ILE A 473 7.98 -3.75 20.58
C ILE A 473 6.61 -3.05 20.52
N VAL A 474 6.47 -1.95 21.24
CA VAL A 474 5.23 -1.15 21.25
C VAL A 474 4.91 -0.60 19.88
N ILE A 475 5.91 -0.06 19.15
CA ILE A 475 5.73 0.40 17.77
C ILE A 475 5.28 -0.76 16.86
N ALA A 476 5.89 -1.95 17.00
CA ALA A 476 5.49 -3.11 16.20
C ALA A 476 4.03 -3.54 16.46
N ILE A 477 3.60 -3.52 17.71
CA ILE A 477 2.21 -3.83 18.08
C ILE A 477 1.26 -2.75 17.55
N SER A 478 1.65 -1.48 17.60
CA SER A 478 0.87 -0.39 17.01
C SER A 478 0.75 -0.52 15.49
N GLN A 479 1.83 -0.88 14.80
CA GLN A 479 1.82 -1.19 13.36
C GLN A 479 0.92 -2.39 13.05
N LEU A 480 1.00 -3.45 13.85
CA LEU A 480 0.13 -4.61 13.72
C LEU A 480 -1.35 -4.19 13.81
N ALA A 481 -1.70 -3.45 14.86
CA ALA A 481 -3.08 -3.03 15.09
C ALA A 481 -3.61 -2.10 13.99
N SER A 482 -2.81 -1.16 13.51
CA SER A 482 -3.23 -0.20 12.47
C SER A 482 -3.34 -0.79 11.07
N ARG A 483 -2.66 -1.89 10.79
CA ARG A 483 -2.59 -2.51 9.44
C ARG A 483 -3.42 -3.78 9.32
N PHE A 484 -3.78 -4.39 10.45
CA PHE A 484 -4.44 -5.70 10.46
C PHE A 484 -5.74 -5.71 9.66
N ASP A 485 -6.56 -4.68 9.79
CA ASP A 485 -7.87 -4.60 9.10
C ASP A 485 -7.69 -4.55 7.58
N SER A 486 -6.70 -3.79 7.08
CA SER A 486 -6.38 -3.73 5.65
C SER A 486 -5.96 -5.10 5.09
N TYR A 487 -5.05 -5.81 5.77
CA TYR A 487 -4.62 -7.13 5.30
C TYR A 487 -5.69 -8.21 5.51
N SER A 488 -6.54 -8.06 6.52
CA SER A 488 -7.70 -8.93 6.74
C SER A 488 -8.78 -8.73 5.67
N TYR A 489 -8.88 -7.53 5.09
CA TYR A 489 -9.72 -7.26 3.93
C TYR A 489 -9.15 -7.91 2.67
N LEU A 490 -7.86 -7.71 2.39
CA LEU A 490 -7.18 -8.31 1.23
C LEU A 490 -7.18 -9.85 1.25
N ASN A 491 -7.33 -10.47 2.43
CA ASN A 491 -7.54 -11.92 2.54
C ASN A 491 -8.90 -12.40 1.99
N LYS A 492 -9.81 -11.48 1.70
CA LYS A 492 -11.13 -11.76 1.11
C LYS A 492 -11.26 -11.20 -0.31
N ASP A 493 -10.15 -10.78 -0.88
CA ASP A 493 -10.13 -10.22 -2.23
C ASP A 493 -10.09 -11.36 -3.27
N TYR A 494 -11.15 -11.46 -4.06
CA TYR A 494 -11.29 -12.37 -5.20
C TYR A 494 -11.37 -11.61 -6.53
N THR A 495 -11.07 -10.32 -6.54
CA THR A 495 -11.24 -9.43 -7.71
C THR A 495 -10.61 -9.99 -8.97
N ALA A 496 -9.39 -10.57 -8.87
CA ALA A 496 -8.71 -11.14 -10.03
C ALA A 496 -9.47 -12.34 -10.63
N ARG A 497 -10.04 -13.20 -9.78
CA ARG A 497 -10.87 -14.33 -10.23
C ARG A 497 -12.21 -13.87 -10.77
N ASP A 498 -12.86 -12.95 -10.07
CA ASP A 498 -14.19 -12.47 -10.45
C ASP A 498 -14.11 -11.73 -11.79
N TYR A 499 -13.10 -10.89 -11.99
CA TYR A 499 -12.83 -10.22 -13.27
C TYR A 499 -12.57 -11.22 -14.40
N ALA A 500 -11.66 -12.17 -14.20
CA ALA A 500 -11.32 -13.13 -15.25
C ALA A 500 -12.51 -14.06 -15.57
N ASN A 501 -13.29 -14.47 -14.56
CA ASN A 501 -14.48 -15.30 -14.74
C ASN A 501 -15.61 -14.52 -15.45
N SER A 502 -15.86 -13.25 -15.10
CA SER A 502 -16.90 -12.45 -15.74
C SER A 502 -16.64 -12.34 -17.25
N ILE A 503 -15.41 -12.05 -17.63
CA ILE A 503 -15.03 -11.98 -19.05
C ILE A 503 -15.18 -13.34 -19.74
N LEU A 504 -14.59 -14.40 -19.16
CA LEU A 504 -14.59 -15.71 -19.80
C LEU A 504 -16.00 -16.33 -19.88
N SER A 505 -16.88 -16.09 -18.90
CA SER A 505 -18.24 -16.64 -18.89
C SER A 505 -19.13 -16.00 -19.98
N GLU A 506 -18.95 -14.70 -20.24
CA GLU A 506 -19.77 -13.94 -21.19
C GLU A 506 -19.09 -13.82 -22.56
N ALA A 507 -17.82 -14.23 -22.71
CA ALA A 507 -17.08 -14.19 -23.98
C ALA A 507 -17.80 -14.99 -25.08
N PRO A 508 -17.94 -14.43 -26.31
CA PRO A 508 -18.39 -15.18 -27.46
C PRO A 508 -17.53 -16.42 -27.74
N GLN A 509 -18.09 -17.41 -28.44
CA GLN A 509 -17.33 -18.62 -28.80
C GLN A 509 -16.17 -18.25 -29.76
N ASN A 510 -14.99 -18.82 -29.50
CA ASN A 510 -13.76 -18.56 -30.26
C ASN A 510 -13.35 -17.08 -30.36
N ALA A 511 -13.77 -16.24 -29.41
CA ALA A 511 -13.38 -14.82 -29.36
C ALA A 511 -11.85 -14.67 -29.19
N LEU A 512 -11.35 -13.54 -29.67
CA LEU A 512 -9.99 -13.10 -29.40
C LEU A 512 -10.00 -12.14 -28.18
N LEU A 513 -9.35 -12.51 -27.10
CA LEU A 513 -9.21 -11.68 -25.91
C LEU A 513 -7.81 -11.06 -25.90
N LEU A 514 -7.76 -9.77 -26.12
CA LEU A 514 -6.57 -8.94 -26.00
C LEU A 514 -6.47 -8.43 -24.55
N ALA A 515 -5.39 -8.80 -23.87
CA ALA A 515 -5.22 -8.44 -22.46
C ALA A 515 -3.88 -7.75 -22.21
N ASN A 516 -3.86 -6.78 -21.31
CA ASN A 516 -2.62 -6.30 -20.72
C ASN A 516 -2.03 -7.34 -19.75
N TRP A 517 -0.78 -7.15 -19.33
CA TRP A 517 -0.09 -8.11 -18.45
C TRP A 517 -0.82 -8.35 -17.13
N HIS A 518 -1.44 -7.31 -16.60
CA HIS A 518 -2.17 -7.37 -15.34
C HIS A 518 -3.28 -8.41 -15.36
N TRP A 519 -4.04 -8.47 -16.47
CA TRP A 519 -5.20 -9.34 -16.61
C TRP A 519 -4.91 -10.64 -17.41
N ALA A 520 -3.90 -10.65 -18.25
CA ALA A 520 -3.53 -11.85 -19.01
C ALA A 520 -3.17 -13.03 -18.09
N THR A 521 -2.44 -12.75 -17.00
CA THR A 521 -1.91 -13.80 -16.12
C THR A 521 -2.99 -14.56 -15.35
N PRO A 522 -4.00 -13.94 -14.71
CA PRO A 522 -5.10 -14.68 -14.08
C PRO A 522 -5.99 -15.39 -15.09
N ILE A 523 -6.21 -14.80 -16.28
CA ILE A 523 -7.00 -15.43 -17.33
C ILE A 523 -6.30 -16.70 -17.84
N TRP A 524 -5.01 -16.66 -18.13
CA TRP A 524 -4.23 -17.84 -18.49
C TRP A 524 -4.22 -18.89 -17.37
N TYR A 525 -4.19 -18.48 -16.10
CA TYR A 525 -4.28 -19.44 -15.00
C TYR A 525 -5.60 -20.21 -15.03
N LEU A 526 -6.73 -19.53 -15.24
CA LEU A 526 -8.04 -20.18 -15.37
C LEU A 526 -8.08 -21.13 -16.56
N GLN A 527 -7.50 -20.74 -17.69
CA GLN A 527 -7.48 -21.59 -18.88
C GLN A 527 -6.56 -22.80 -18.75
N GLU A 528 -5.30 -22.59 -18.35
CA GLU A 528 -4.27 -23.63 -18.40
C GLU A 528 -4.26 -24.54 -17.16
N VAL A 529 -4.70 -24.05 -15.99
CA VAL A 529 -4.69 -24.80 -14.75
C VAL A 529 -6.08 -25.35 -14.43
N GLU A 530 -7.13 -24.56 -14.69
CA GLU A 530 -8.52 -24.92 -14.33
C GLU A 530 -9.35 -25.31 -15.58
N ASN A 531 -8.79 -25.20 -16.80
CA ASN A 531 -9.41 -25.58 -18.08
C ASN A 531 -10.74 -24.82 -18.37
N VAL A 532 -10.80 -23.53 -17.99
CA VAL A 532 -11.97 -22.66 -18.22
C VAL A 532 -11.87 -22.03 -19.61
N ARG A 533 -12.89 -22.20 -20.47
CA ARG A 533 -13.00 -21.57 -21.78
C ARG A 533 -11.71 -21.65 -22.64
N PRO A 534 -11.20 -22.84 -22.91
CA PRO A 534 -10.00 -23.01 -23.75
C PRO A 534 -10.24 -22.63 -25.22
N ASP A 535 -11.48 -22.41 -25.63
CA ASP A 535 -11.88 -21.92 -26.95
C ASP A 535 -11.53 -20.44 -27.18
N VAL A 536 -11.46 -19.63 -26.12
CA VAL A 536 -11.12 -18.21 -26.21
C VAL A 536 -9.60 -18.07 -26.30
N GLU A 537 -9.13 -17.44 -27.38
CA GLU A 537 -7.70 -17.17 -27.54
C GLU A 537 -7.29 -15.91 -26.77
N VAL A 538 -6.40 -16.04 -25.80
CA VAL A 538 -5.92 -14.92 -25.00
C VAL A 538 -4.53 -14.47 -25.44
N ARG A 539 -4.40 -13.22 -25.90
CA ARG A 539 -3.13 -12.62 -26.32
C ARG A 539 -2.76 -11.46 -25.42
N TYR A 540 -1.54 -11.49 -24.92
CA TYR A 540 -0.95 -10.33 -24.25
C TYR A 540 -0.56 -9.27 -25.30
N VAL A 541 -1.04 -8.05 -25.11
CA VAL A 541 -0.64 -6.89 -25.91
C VAL A 541 0.51 -6.19 -25.20
N PHE A 542 1.68 -6.22 -25.79
CA PHE A 542 2.87 -5.54 -25.28
C PHE A 542 3.15 -4.26 -26.07
N PRO A 543 3.81 -3.24 -25.47
CA PRO A 543 4.20 -2.03 -26.18
C PRO A 543 5.13 -2.34 -27.37
N GLU A 544 4.79 -1.79 -28.54
CA GLU A 544 5.58 -1.91 -29.78
C GLU A 544 6.30 -0.59 -30.07
N SER A 545 6.66 -0.33 -31.33
CA SER A 545 7.35 0.91 -31.74
C SER A 545 6.45 2.14 -31.84
N GLU A 546 5.13 1.92 -31.93
CA GLU A 546 4.08 2.92 -31.98
C GLU A 546 3.56 3.26 -30.58
N PRO A 547 2.80 4.34 -30.39
CA PRO A 547 2.10 4.61 -29.15
C PRO A 547 1.25 3.42 -28.69
N TYR A 548 1.25 3.12 -27.40
CA TYR A 548 0.63 1.89 -26.89
C TYR A 548 -0.89 1.83 -27.18
N ALA A 549 -1.59 2.95 -27.14
CA ALA A 549 -3.00 3.02 -27.50
C ALA A 549 -3.25 2.65 -28.98
N GLU A 550 -2.38 3.08 -29.90
CA GLU A 550 -2.45 2.72 -31.31
C GLU A 550 -2.18 1.23 -31.54
N THR A 551 -1.24 0.62 -30.77
CA THR A 551 -1.02 -0.83 -30.79
C THR A 551 -2.32 -1.59 -30.48
N TRP A 552 -3.06 -1.17 -29.45
CA TRP A 552 -4.34 -1.76 -29.08
C TRP A 552 -5.36 -1.64 -30.21
N ALA A 553 -5.57 -0.43 -30.74
CA ALA A 553 -6.51 -0.18 -31.84
C ALA A 553 -6.21 -1.04 -33.07
N ARG A 554 -4.94 -1.13 -33.44
CA ARG A 554 -4.50 -1.99 -34.56
C ARG A 554 -4.78 -3.47 -34.29
N ARG A 555 -4.50 -3.98 -33.08
CA ARG A 555 -4.76 -5.38 -32.71
C ARG A 555 -6.25 -5.71 -32.70
N VAL A 556 -7.11 -4.78 -32.30
CA VAL A 556 -8.58 -4.92 -32.42
C VAL A 556 -8.96 -5.01 -33.90
N SER A 557 -8.49 -4.08 -34.76
CA SER A 557 -8.77 -4.10 -36.20
C SER A 557 -8.33 -5.39 -36.87
N GLU A 558 -7.14 -5.91 -36.53
CA GLU A 558 -6.62 -7.20 -37.03
C GLU A 558 -7.57 -8.35 -36.66
N GLY A 559 -8.01 -8.42 -35.36
CA GLY A 559 -8.92 -9.48 -34.91
C GLY A 559 -10.31 -9.42 -35.58
N LEU A 560 -10.84 -8.20 -35.77
CA LEU A 560 -12.10 -8.00 -36.51
C LEU A 560 -11.96 -8.39 -38.01
N ALA A 561 -10.82 -8.07 -38.62
CA ALA A 561 -10.53 -8.48 -40.00
C ALA A 561 -10.41 -10.02 -40.15
N ASP A 562 -10.01 -10.73 -39.10
CA ASP A 562 -10.00 -12.18 -39.01
C ASP A 562 -11.39 -12.80 -38.74
N SER A 563 -12.46 -12.01 -38.83
CA SER A 563 -13.85 -12.40 -38.60
C SER A 563 -14.08 -12.96 -37.19
N ARG A 564 -13.47 -12.36 -36.17
CA ARG A 564 -13.59 -12.73 -34.75
C ARG A 564 -14.16 -11.59 -33.92
N ASP A 565 -14.99 -11.90 -32.97
CA ASP A 565 -15.31 -10.96 -31.90
C ASP A 565 -14.05 -10.72 -31.06
N VAL A 566 -13.79 -9.45 -30.71
CA VAL A 566 -12.59 -9.05 -29.99
C VAL A 566 -12.94 -8.43 -28.66
N ILE A 567 -12.36 -8.97 -27.60
CA ILE A 567 -12.48 -8.44 -26.23
C ILE A 567 -11.18 -7.72 -25.88
N THR A 568 -11.25 -6.56 -25.24
CA THR A 568 -10.07 -5.83 -24.76
C THR A 568 -10.20 -5.51 -23.27
N THR A 569 -9.07 -5.63 -22.54
CA THR A 569 -8.96 -5.19 -21.15
C THR A 569 -8.46 -3.76 -21.01
N ASN A 570 -8.28 -3.06 -22.13
CA ASN A 570 -7.82 -1.68 -22.21
C ASN A 570 -8.73 -0.89 -23.13
N PHE A 571 -8.90 0.41 -22.85
CA PHE A 571 -9.71 1.30 -23.67
C PHE A 571 -9.01 2.67 -23.77
N ASP A 572 -8.99 3.22 -24.96
CA ASP A 572 -8.54 4.59 -25.24
C ASP A 572 -9.51 5.23 -26.21
N GLN A 573 -10.15 6.30 -25.81
CA GLN A 573 -11.24 6.92 -26.56
C GLN A 573 -10.76 7.45 -27.92
N ASP A 574 -9.59 8.07 -27.96
CA ASP A 574 -9.08 8.72 -29.18
C ASP A 574 -8.54 7.67 -30.17
N ALA A 575 -7.76 6.72 -29.70
CA ALA A 575 -7.19 5.66 -30.55
C ALA A 575 -8.27 4.71 -31.08
N PHE A 576 -9.38 4.52 -30.34
CA PHE A 576 -10.46 3.61 -30.72
C PHE A 576 -11.59 4.32 -31.49
N ALA A 577 -11.48 5.62 -31.72
CA ALA A 577 -12.55 6.40 -32.40
C ALA A 577 -12.90 5.92 -33.80
N ALA A 578 -11.99 5.25 -34.51
CA ALA A 578 -12.22 4.68 -35.84
C ALA A 578 -12.75 3.23 -35.81
N LEU A 579 -12.86 2.60 -34.62
CA LEU A 579 -13.35 1.24 -34.46
C LEU A 579 -14.89 1.22 -34.30
N PRO A 580 -15.56 0.07 -34.53
CA PRO A 580 -16.95 -0.09 -34.15
C PRO A 580 -17.16 0.23 -32.65
N LEU A 581 -18.36 0.69 -32.31
CA LEU A 581 -18.69 0.98 -30.92
C LEU A 581 -18.62 -0.31 -30.06
N SER A 582 -17.85 -0.28 -29.00
CA SER A 582 -17.72 -1.43 -28.09
C SER A 582 -18.97 -1.60 -27.20
N GLU A 583 -19.16 -2.81 -26.70
CA GLU A 583 -20.13 -3.15 -25.66
C GLU A 583 -19.40 -3.39 -24.33
N PRO A 584 -19.95 -2.98 -23.20
CA PRO A 584 -19.37 -3.35 -21.90
C PRO A 584 -19.52 -4.86 -21.68
N LEU A 585 -18.43 -5.51 -21.27
CA LEU A 585 -18.37 -6.91 -20.86
C LEU A 585 -17.76 -6.98 -19.45
N GLY A 586 -18.59 -6.78 -18.43
CA GLY A 586 -18.10 -6.51 -17.09
C GLY A 586 -17.26 -5.22 -17.06
N GLU A 587 -15.98 -5.33 -16.76
CA GLU A 587 -15.01 -4.22 -16.80
C GLU A 587 -14.18 -4.18 -18.10
N ALA A 588 -14.40 -5.12 -19.02
CA ALA A 588 -13.76 -5.18 -20.32
C ALA A 588 -14.67 -4.63 -21.42
N PHE A 589 -14.16 -4.55 -22.65
CA PHE A 589 -14.82 -3.97 -23.80
C PHE A 589 -14.88 -5.01 -24.92
N LEU A 590 -16.08 -5.25 -25.44
CA LEU A 590 -16.33 -6.22 -26.52
C LEU A 590 -16.64 -5.50 -27.83
N PHE A 591 -15.84 -5.79 -28.85
CA PHE A 591 -16.06 -5.37 -30.23
C PHE A 591 -16.64 -6.55 -31.00
N ARG A 592 -17.91 -6.46 -31.39
CA ARG A 592 -18.59 -7.53 -32.14
C ARG A 592 -18.48 -7.34 -33.63
N GLN A 593 -18.49 -8.45 -34.35
CA GLN A 593 -18.65 -8.48 -35.81
C GLN A 593 -20.03 -8.00 -36.24
N GLU A 594 -21.07 -8.45 -35.56
CA GLU A 594 -22.46 -8.09 -35.79
C GLU A 594 -23.06 -7.47 -34.52
N PRO A 595 -23.71 -6.30 -34.61
CA PRO A 595 -24.38 -5.68 -33.48
C PRO A 595 -25.41 -6.59 -32.83
N GLN A 596 -25.58 -6.49 -31.51
CA GLN A 596 -26.54 -7.27 -30.77
C GLN A 596 -27.97 -6.70 -31.00
N SER A 597 -28.91 -7.56 -31.42
CA SER A 597 -30.31 -7.19 -31.73
C SER A 597 -31.28 -7.63 -30.65
N ASN A 598 -30.87 -8.47 -29.70
CA ASN A 598 -31.69 -8.93 -28.59
C ASN A 598 -31.11 -8.54 -27.25
N LEU A 599 -31.96 -8.19 -26.28
CA LEU A 599 -31.53 -7.90 -24.92
C LEU A 599 -30.89 -9.16 -24.27
N PRO A 600 -29.71 -9.06 -23.64
CA PRO A 600 -29.12 -10.19 -22.93
C PRO A 600 -29.99 -10.69 -21.77
N GLY A 601 -29.95 -12.01 -21.51
CA GLY A 601 -30.86 -12.62 -20.53
C GLY A 601 -30.58 -12.28 -19.06
N ASP A 602 -29.50 -11.59 -18.80
CA ASP A 602 -29.11 -11.06 -17.46
C ASP A 602 -29.54 -9.61 -17.24
N PHE A 603 -30.17 -8.98 -18.24
CA PHE A 603 -30.79 -7.67 -18.12
C PHE A 603 -32.24 -7.80 -17.65
N SER A 604 -32.64 -6.86 -16.80
CA SER A 604 -34.07 -6.64 -16.51
C SER A 604 -34.69 -5.87 -17.67
N GLU A 605 -35.77 -6.41 -18.24
CA GLU A 605 -36.53 -5.73 -19.31
C GLU A 605 -37.15 -4.45 -18.76
N GLU A 606 -37.12 -3.39 -19.53
CA GLU A 606 -37.74 -2.11 -19.22
C GLU A 606 -38.28 -1.50 -20.54
N ASP A 607 -39.24 -0.63 -20.48
CA ASP A 607 -39.78 0.13 -21.63
C ASP A 607 -39.97 1.57 -21.23
N LEU A 608 -38.89 2.32 -21.21
CA LEU A 608 -38.85 3.69 -20.74
C LEU A 608 -38.47 4.63 -21.88
N ALA A 609 -39.42 5.42 -22.37
CA ALA A 609 -39.14 6.49 -23.33
C ALA A 609 -38.72 7.78 -22.59
N LEU A 610 -37.61 8.36 -23.03
CA LEU A 610 -37.13 9.67 -22.63
C LEU A 610 -37.33 10.64 -23.79
N GLY A 611 -38.41 11.36 -23.73
CA GLY A 611 -38.92 12.17 -24.85
C GLY A 611 -39.21 11.32 -26.10
N ASP A 612 -39.07 11.92 -27.26
CA ASP A 612 -39.09 11.23 -28.55
C ASP A 612 -37.67 10.82 -29.02
N ALA A 613 -36.68 10.84 -28.10
CA ALA A 613 -35.29 10.73 -28.45
C ALA A 613 -34.70 9.35 -28.15
N ILE A 614 -34.90 8.85 -26.93
CA ILE A 614 -34.22 7.62 -26.43
C ILE A 614 -35.27 6.69 -25.82
N ARG A 615 -35.16 5.39 -26.11
CA ARG A 615 -35.92 4.32 -25.47
C ARG A 615 -34.96 3.39 -24.73
N ILE A 616 -35.06 3.35 -23.40
CA ILE A 616 -34.36 2.36 -22.57
C ILE A 616 -35.21 1.08 -22.63
N ILE A 617 -34.61 0.00 -23.12
CA ILE A 617 -35.23 -1.32 -23.28
C ILE A 617 -34.85 -2.31 -22.18
N GLY A 618 -33.86 -2.00 -21.39
CA GLY A 618 -33.42 -2.80 -20.25
C GLY A 618 -32.27 -2.21 -19.46
N TYR A 619 -32.05 -2.77 -18.30
CA TYR A 619 -30.93 -2.39 -17.43
C TYR A 619 -30.34 -3.58 -16.68
N LYS A 620 -29.10 -3.44 -16.27
CA LYS A 620 -28.38 -4.38 -15.40
C LYS A 620 -27.68 -3.59 -14.28
N VAL A 621 -27.87 -4.02 -13.02
CA VAL A 621 -27.10 -3.55 -11.87
C VAL A 621 -26.21 -4.70 -11.42
N ASP A 622 -24.89 -4.50 -11.42
CA ASP A 622 -23.95 -5.60 -11.19
C ASP A 622 -24.08 -6.19 -9.77
N LYS A 623 -24.27 -5.32 -8.78
CA LYS A 623 -24.41 -5.73 -7.36
C LYS A 623 -25.58 -4.96 -6.72
N PRO A 624 -26.56 -5.65 -6.14
CA PRO A 624 -27.69 -5.01 -5.44
C PRO A 624 -27.27 -4.42 -4.09
N GLU A 625 -26.11 -4.83 -3.57
CA GLU A 625 -25.53 -4.34 -2.30
C GLU A 625 -24.07 -3.97 -2.52
N VAL A 626 -23.70 -2.75 -2.13
CA VAL A 626 -22.34 -2.22 -2.19
C VAL A 626 -21.99 -1.51 -0.88
N ARG A 627 -20.76 -1.12 -0.69
CA ARG A 627 -20.30 -0.32 0.45
C ARG A 627 -20.07 1.12 0.04
N LEU A 628 -19.99 2.02 1.03
CA LEU A 628 -19.66 3.44 0.80
C LEU A 628 -18.32 3.67 0.07
N THR A 629 -17.45 2.65 0.05
CA THR A 629 -16.16 2.69 -0.66
C THR A 629 -16.23 2.17 -2.09
N ASP A 630 -17.33 1.52 -2.47
CA ASP A 630 -17.47 0.85 -3.75
C ASP A 630 -18.32 1.70 -4.70
N GLU A 631 -18.20 1.47 -6.00
CA GLU A 631 -19.03 2.08 -7.02
C GLU A 631 -20.28 1.22 -7.27
N VAL A 632 -21.41 1.87 -7.55
CA VAL A 632 -22.59 1.22 -8.08
C VAL A 632 -22.49 1.19 -9.59
N VAL A 633 -22.46 0.01 -10.20
CA VAL A 633 -22.37 -0.16 -11.65
C VAL A 633 -23.74 -0.43 -12.22
N LEU A 634 -24.21 0.47 -13.11
CA LEU A 634 -25.43 0.36 -13.87
C LEU A 634 -25.11 0.29 -15.36
N THR A 635 -25.62 -0.70 -16.07
CA THR A 635 -25.60 -0.73 -17.54
C THR A 635 -27.01 -0.55 -18.07
N LEU A 636 -27.21 0.45 -18.93
CA LEU A 636 -28.45 0.68 -19.65
C LEU A 636 -28.35 0.10 -21.07
N ALA A 637 -29.33 -0.66 -21.48
CA ALA A 637 -29.58 -1.06 -22.88
C ALA A 637 -30.65 -0.14 -23.46
N TRP A 638 -30.31 0.51 -24.57
CA TRP A 638 -31.24 1.51 -25.15
C TRP A 638 -31.10 1.60 -26.68
N GLU A 639 -32.11 2.21 -27.30
CA GLU A 639 -32.20 2.48 -28.74
C GLU A 639 -32.60 3.93 -28.98
N PRO A 640 -32.09 4.61 -30.02
CA PRO A 640 -32.59 5.90 -30.44
C PRO A 640 -34.02 5.73 -31.05
N ILE A 641 -34.95 6.60 -30.67
CA ILE A 641 -36.30 6.67 -31.30
C ILE A 641 -36.22 7.54 -32.57
N ASP A 642 -35.51 8.65 -32.50
CA ASP A 642 -35.26 9.59 -33.59
C ASP A 642 -33.78 10.03 -33.58
N SER A 643 -33.40 10.86 -34.55
CA SER A 643 -32.02 11.42 -34.58
C SER A 643 -31.76 12.24 -33.32
N LEU A 644 -30.63 11.93 -32.63
CA LEU A 644 -30.23 12.63 -31.42
C LEU A 644 -29.55 13.96 -31.77
N GLU A 645 -29.75 14.96 -30.90
CA GLU A 645 -29.01 16.22 -30.96
C GLU A 645 -27.50 15.98 -30.75
N ASP A 646 -26.68 16.82 -31.41
CA ASP A 646 -25.24 16.81 -31.13
C ASP A 646 -24.97 17.13 -29.65
N GLY A 647 -24.21 16.29 -28.96
CA GLY A 647 -23.92 16.42 -27.55
C GLY A 647 -25.02 15.86 -26.60
N ALA A 648 -25.96 15.10 -27.13
CA ALA A 648 -26.92 14.38 -26.28
C ALA A 648 -26.18 13.54 -25.22
N THR A 649 -26.73 13.55 -24.01
CA THR A 649 -26.09 12.96 -22.83
C THR A 649 -27.07 12.11 -22.04
N LEU A 650 -26.67 10.87 -21.71
CA LEU A 650 -27.35 10.02 -20.73
C LEU A 650 -26.74 10.27 -19.36
N PHE A 651 -27.57 10.28 -18.32
CA PHE A 651 -27.09 10.38 -16.95
C PHE A 651 -27.75 9.35 -16.05
N ALA A 652 -27.00 8.98 -15.00
CA ALA A 652 -27.51 8.15 -13.92
C ALA A 652 -27.20 8.80 -12.56
N HIS A 653 -28.18 8.80 -11.67
CA HIS A 653 -28.11 9.40 -10.34
C HIS A 653 -28.43 8.37 -9.25
N LEU A 654 -27.68 8.38 -8.14
CA LEU A 654 -28.08 7.78 -6.88
C LEU A 654 -28.88 8.82 -6.09
N VAL A 655 -30.08 8.50 -5.68
CA VAL A 655 -30.97 9.42 -4.98
C VAL A 655 -31.42 8.80 -3.67
N ALA A 656 -31.27 9.53 -2.58
CA ALA A 656 -31.75 9.12 -1.26
C ALA A 656 -33.27 9.24 -1.15
N VAL A 657 -33.84 8.63 -0.11
CA VAL A 657 -35.30 8.66 0.15
C VAL A 657 -35.85 10.08 0.30
N ASP A 658 -35.02 11.02 0.79
CA ASP A 658 -35.39 12.44 0.92
C ASP A 658 -35.26 13.25 -0.38
N GLY A 659 -34.83 12.61 -1.49
CA GLY A 659 -34.61 13.22 -2.80
C GLY A 659 -33.24 13.84 -2.99
N SER A 660 -32.36 13.79 -1.99
CA SER A 660 -30.99 14.32 -2.09
C SER A 660 -30.13 13.45 -3.02
N LEU A 661 -29.27 14.12 -3.79
CA LEU A 661 -28.31 13.47 -4.69
C LEU A 661 -27.16 12.85 -3.89
N ALA A 662 -26.92 11.58 -4.14
CA ALA A 662 -25.91 10.79 -3.41
C ALA A 662 -24.78 10.23 -4.30
N GLY A 663 -24.91 10.39 -5.63
CA GLY A 663 -23.93 10.02 -6.64
C GLY A 663 -24.47 10.30 -8.02
N GLN A 664 -23.60 10.60 -8.97
CA GLN A 664 -24.02 10.88 -10.36
C GLN A 664 -22.90 10.58 -11.36
N GLN A 665 -23.31 10.29 -12.59
CA GLN A 665 -22.42 10.28 -13.74
C GLN A 665 -23.22 10.63 -15.00
N ASP A 666 -22.61 11.46 -15.85
CA ASP A 666 -23.14 11.88 -17.13
C ASP A 666 -22.20 11.34 -18.23
N ILE A 667 -22.77 10.76 -19.30
CA ILE A 667 -22.01 10.15 -20.40
C ILE A 667 -22.60 10.65 -21.73
N ALA A 668 -21.75 11.26 -22.56
CA ALA A 668 -22.13 11.66 -23.91
C ALA A 668 -22.54 10.43 -24.73
N VAL A 669 -23.66 10.55 -25.40
CA VAL A 669 -24.27 9.44 -26.15
C VAL A 669 -23.50 9.21 -27.43
N GLN A 670 -23.16 7.94 -27.69
CA GLN A 670 -22.69 7.45 -28.98
C GLN A 670 -23.70 6.41 -29.48
N THR A 671 -24.22 6.61 -30.65
CA THR A 671 -25.26 5.74 -31.26
C THR A 671 -24.66 4.75 -32.24
N ARG A 672 -25.28 3.57 -32.32
CA ARG A 672 -25.11 2.63 -33.43
C ARG A 672 -26.09 2.90 -34.52
N GLU A 673 -25.70 2.58 -35.78
CA GLU A 673 -26.64 2.64 -36.90
C GLU A 673 -27.71 1.53 -36.82
N GLU A 674 -27.35 0.36 -36.29
CA GLU A 674 -28.22 -0.80 -36.07
C GLU A 674 -27.93 -1.48 -34.73
N GLY A 675 -28.96 -2.08 -34.12
CA GLY A 675 -28.86 -2.86 -32.88
C GLY A 675 -28.90 -2.03 -31.59
N ILE A 676 -28.82 -2.74 -30.47
CA ILE A 676 -28.90 -2.18 -29.11
C ILE A 676 -27.61 -1.45 -28.76
N THR A 677 -27.73 -0.29 -28.18
CA THR A 677 -26.61 0.45 -27.60
C THR A 677 -26.56 0.22 -26.08
N PHE A 678 -25.37 -0.03 -25.54
CA PHE A 678 -25.13 -0.22 -24.13
C PHE A 678 -24.30 0.94 -23.58
N THR A 679 -24.78 1.55 -22.46
CA THR A 679 -24.02 2.59 -21.74
C THR A 679 -23.85 2.16 -20.29
N GLN A 680 -22.61 2.07 -19.82
CA GLN A 680 -22.31 1.67 -18.43
C GLN A 680 -21.94 2.89 -17.60
N PHE A 681 -22.68 3.06 -16.49
CA PHE A 681 -22.43 4.07 -15.46
C PHE A 681 -21.76 3.46 -14.25
N ARG A 682 -20.86 4.23 -13.62
CA ARG A 682 -20.19 3.89 -12.37
C ARG A 682 -20.38 5.03 -11.38
N LEU A 683 -21.32 4.84 -10.48
CA LEU A 683 -21.78 5.85 -9.55
C LEU A 683 -21.00 5.74 -8.24
N ALA A 684 -20.05 6.62 -8.04
CA ALA A 684 -19.30 6.70 -6.78
C ALA A 684 -20.15 7.39 -5.70
N PRO A 685 -20.30 6.81 -4.50
CA PRO A 685 -21.01 7.44 -3.39
C PRO A 685 -20.35 8.76 -3.00
N LEU A 686 -21.14 9.83 -2.92
CA LEU A 686 -20.65 11.16 -2.50
C LEU A 686 -20.30 11.17 -1.00
N PRO A 687 -19.29 11.93 -0.57
CA PRO A 687 -18.99 12.12 0.83
C PRO A 687 -20.18 12.68 1.60
N GLY A 688 -20.43 12.13 2.78
CA GLY A 688 -21.59 12.49 3.60
C GLY A 688 -22.79 11.61 3.43
N MET A 689 -22.79 10.76 2.40
CA MET A 689 -23.81 9.74 2.20
C MET A 689 -23.86 8.79 3.38
N GLN A 690 -25.06 8.49 3.87
CA GLN A 690 -25.26 7.57 4.97
C GLN A 690 -25.59 6.17 4.45
N PRO A 691 -25.27 5.09 5.19
CA PRO A 691 -25.73 3.76 4.84
C PRO A 691 -27.26 3.70 4.74
N GLY A 692 -27.80 3.01 3.72
CA GLY A 692 -29.24 2.94 3.49
C GLY A 692 -29.60 2.46 2.11
N GLN A 693 -30.89 2.49 1.80
CA GLN A 693 -31.42 2.17 0.47
C GLN A 693 -31.48 3.42 -0.38
N TYR A 694 -31.04 3.31 -1.62
CA TYR A 694 -31.01 4.40 -2.61
C TYR A 694 -31.68 3.98 -3.89
N GLN A 695 -32.32 4.96 -4.55
CA GLN A 695 -32.88 4.78 -5.89
C GLN A 695 -31.80 5.09 -6.93
N ILE A 696 -31.72 4.27 -7.97
CA ILE A 696 -30.96 4.54 -9.18
C ILE A 696 -31.94 5.18 -10.18
N MET A 697 -31.71 6.45 -10.53
CA MET A 697 -32.50 7.21 -11.46
C MET A 697 -31.73 7.37 -12.76
N ALA A 698 -32.37 7.22 -13.90
CA ALA A 698 -31.82 7.50 -15.21
C ALA A 698 -32.55 8.60 -15.93
N GLY A 699 -31.88 9.32 -16.81
CA GLY A 699 -32.46 10.34 -17.66
C GLY A 699 -31.53 10.72 -18.80
N ALA A 700 -31.97 11.62 -19.67
CA ALA A 700 -31.17 12.12 -20.77
C ALA A 700 -31.48 13.59 -21.05
N TYR A 701 -30.53 14.28 -21.67
CA TYR A 701 -30.68 15.65 -22.11
C TYR A 701 -29.87 15.94 -23.37
N GLY A 702 -30.35 16.92 -24.15
CA GLY A 702 -29.57 17.59 -25.18
C GLY A 702 -29.40 19.06 -24.75
N LEU A 703 -29.88 20.02 -25.54
CA LEU A 703 -30.02 21.42 -25.10
C LEU A 703 -31.06 21.55 -23.97
N GLU A 704 -32.08 20.69 -23.97
CA GLU A 704 -33.12 20.59 -22.95
C GLU A 704 -33.26 19.14 -22.46
N PRO A 705 -33.79 18.90 -21.24
CA PRO A 705 -34.02 17.55 -20.73
C PRO A 705 -35.04 16.77 -21.59
N TYR A 706 -34.76 15.51 -21.89
CA TYR A 706 -35.72 14.59 -22.48
C TYR A 706 -36.64 14.06 -21.40
N LEU A 707 -37.89 14.55 -21.37
CA LEU A 707 -38.79 14.23 -20.28
C LEU A 707 -39.42 12.84 -20.45
N ALA A 708 -39.52 12.09 -19.37
CA ALA A 708 -40.29 10.85 -19.32
C ALA A 708 -41.81 11.10 -19.51
N ALA A 709 -42.59 10.02 -19.67
CA ALA A 709 -44.05 10.12 -19.94
C ALA A 709 -44.82 10.86 -18.82
N ASP A 710 -44.32 10.90 -17.61
CA ASP A 710 -44.90 11.64 -16.47
C ASP A 710 -44.42 13.11 -16.39
N GLY A 711 -43.61 13.57 -17.34
CA GLY A 711 -43.03 14.91 -17.37
C GLY A 711 -41.83 15.07 -16.46
N SER A 712 -41.27 14.00 -15.88
CA SER A 712 -40.10 14.00 -15.06
C SER A 712 -38.82 14.02 -15.93
N PRO A 713 -37.79 14.77 -15.57
CA PRO A 713 -36.50 14.74 -16.27
C PRO A 713 -35.67 13.50 -15.96
N ARG A 714 -36.08 12.66 -15.01
CA ARG A 714 -35.43 11.41 -14.62
C ARG A 714 -36.44 10.41 -14.07
N THR A 715 -36.18 9.13 -14.27
CA THR A 715 -37.07 8.05 -13.83
C THR A 715 -36.29 7.02 -13.02
N ALA A 716 -36.94 6.43 -12.01
CA ALA A 716 -36.36 5.34 -11.23
C ALA A 716 -36.24 4.08 -12.08
N VAL A 717 -35.02 3.54 -12.14
CA VAL A 717 -34.70 2.31 -12.88
C VAL A 717 -34.58 1.13 -11.91
N SER A 718 -33.89 1.32 -10.77
CA SER A 718 -33.65 0.26 -9.79
C SER A 718 -33.41 0.83 -8.40
N THR A 719 -33.10 -0.04 -7.45
CA THR A 719 -32.68 0.33 -6.09
C THR A 719 -31.41 -0.42 -5.71
N VAL A 720 -30.59 0.18 -4.86
CA VAL A 720 -29.36 -0.42 -4.34
C VAL A 720 -29.27 -0.20 -2.83
N GLN A 721 -28.77 -1.21 -2.09
CA GLN A 721 -28.45 -1.09 -0.69
C GLN A 721 -26.99 -0.68 -0.55
N ILE A 722 -26.72 0.43 0.17
CA ILE A 722 -25.38 0.89 0.47
C ILE A 722 -25.09 0.68 1.95
N ASN A 723 -24.04 -0.07 2.24
CA ASN A 723 -23.61 -0.44 3.57
C ASN A 723 -22.43 0.43 4.03
N SER A 724 -22.20 0.49 5.34
CA SER A 724 -21.04 1.18 5.94
C SER A 724 -19.71 0.67 5.38
N SER A 725 -18.68 1.52 5.42
CA SER A 725 -17.32 1.11 5.09
C SER A 725 -16.73 0.19 6.19
N ASP A 726 -15.95 -0.80 5.79
CA ASP A 726 -15.20 -1.68 6.72
C ASP A 726 -14.00 -0.96 7.34
N PHE A 727 -13.54 0.13 6.75
CA PHE A 727 -12.32 0.82 7.15
C PHE A 727 -12.62 2.09 7.91
N ALA A 728 -11.89 2.27 9.02
CA ALA A 728 -11.79 3.56 9.64
C ALA A 728 -11.25 4.56 8.60
N PRO A 729 -11.98 5.65 8.31
CA PRO A 729 -11.48 6.65 7.40
C PRO A 729 -10.15 7.18 7.94
N ALA A 730 -9.12 7.12 7.09
CA ALA A 730 -7.86 7.77 7.43
C ALA A 730 -8.11 9.27 7.46
N THR A 731 -7.78 9.89 8.55
CA THR A 731 -8.03 11.31 8.82
C THR A 731 -6.73 11.99 9.22
N ASN A 732 -6.62 13.28 8.92
CA ASN A 732 -5.53 14.11 9.42
C ASN A 732 -5.68 14.41 10.91
N ASN A 733 -6.92 14.35 11.43
CA ASN A 733 -7.27 14.70 12.81
C ASN A 733 -8.05 13.55 13.47
N PRO A 734 -7.41 12.40 13.79
CA PRO A 734 -8.08 11.31 14.46
C PRO A 734 -8.49 11.75 15.86
N LEU A 735 -9.75 11.53 16.20
CA LEU A 735 -10.25 11.74 17.56
C LEU A 735 -10.20 10.42 18.32
N GLN A 736 -9.61 10.48 19.48
CA GLN A 736 -9.39 9.31 20.31
C GLN A 736 -10.33 9.29 21.54
N ARG A 737 -11.17 10.31 21.69
CA ARG A 737 -12.28 10.34 22.63
C ARG A 737 -13.48 9.63 22.06
N GLN A 738 -14.18 8.89 22.90
CA GLN A 738 -15.51 8.41 22.56
C GLN A 738 -16.48 9.59 22.63
N LEU A 739 -16.72 10.21 21.50
CA LEU A 739 -17.78 11.17 21.35
C LEU A 739 -18.93 10.43 20.68
N LEU A 740 -19.95 10.12 21.47
CA LEU A 740 -21.14 9.47 21.00
C LEU A 740 -22.15 10.54 20.56
N ASP A 741 -22.76 10.30 19.40
CA ASP A 741 -23.96 11.02 19.01
C ASP A 741 -25.18 10.49 19.76
N GLY A 742 -26.36 11.05 19.51
CA GLY A 742 -27.62 10.60 20.11
C GLY A 742 -28.02 9.16 19.77
N SER A 743 -27.40 8.56 18.74
CA SER A 743 -27.63 7.17 18.28
C SER A 743 -26.55 6.19 18.76
N GLY A 744 -25.55 6.67 19.51
CA GLY A 744 -24.46 5.86 20.02
C GLY A 744 -23.28 5.67 19.04
N HIS A 745 -23.25 6.40 17.91
CA HIS A 745 -22.11 6.38 17.00
C HIS A 745 -20.95 7.16 17.60
N ARG A 746 -19.74 6.61 17.42
CA ARG A 746 -18.49 7.21 17.89
C ARG A 746 -17.85 8.08 16.82
N LEU A 747 -17.52 9.34 17.15
CA LEU A 747 -16.73 10.18 16.26
C LEU A 747 -15.26 9.69 16.25
N ALA A 748 -14.82 9.17 15.10
CA ALA A 748 -13.48 8.61 14.89
C ALA A 748 -12.45 9.70 14.55
N GLY A 749 -12.87 10.75 13.85
CA GLY A 749 -12.01 11.85 13.43
C GLY A 749 -12.75 12.92 12.66
N TYR A 750 -12.03 13.94 12.24
CA TYR A 750 -12.57 15.01 11.40
C TYR A 750 -11.50 15.57 10.46
N ASP A 751 -11.95 16.14 9.35
CA ASP A 751 -11.10 16.84 8.39
C ASP A 751 -11.80 18.10 7.86
N VAL A 752 -11.01 19.04 7.34
CA VAL A 752 -11.53 20.30 6.79
C VAL A 752 -10.94 20.51 5.39
N ASP A 753 -11.81 20.81 4.45
CA ASP A 753 -11.42 21.25 3.12
C ASP A 753 -11.65 22.77 3.00
N ASN A 754 -10.58 23.53 2.79
CA ASN A 754 -10.60 24.96 2.54
C ASN A 754 -10.16 25.31 1.10
N THR A 755 -10.16 24.34 0.21
CA THR A 755 -9.75 24.57 -1.19
C THR A 755 -10.87 25.18 -2.04
N LEU A 756 -12.12 25.13 -1.54
CA LEU A 756 -13.27 25.77 -2.18
C LEU A 756 -13.20 27.29 -1.97
N SER A 757 -13.40 28.07 -3.03
CA SER A 757 -13.29 29.54 -3.00
C SER A 757 -14.44 30.22 -2.25
N ASP A 758 -15.61 29.55 -2.21
CA ASP A 758 -16.88 30.08 -1.70
C ASP A 758 -17.25 29.52 -0.32
N ARG A 759 -16.62 28.44 0.12
CA ARG A 759 -16.98 27.74 1.38
C ARG A 759 -15.83 26.91 1.95
N SER A 760 -15.93 26.66 3.25
CA SER A 760 -15.16 25.60 3.94
C SER A 760 -16.04 24.40 4.19
N ARG A 761 -15.52 23.20 4.00
CA ARG A 761 -16.25 21.95 4.19
C ARG A 761 -15.63 21.18 5.36
N LEU A 762 -16.47 20.74 6.33
CA LEU A 762 -16.09 19.93 7.47
C LEU A 762 -16.57 18.50 7.24
N TYR A 763 -15.67 17.53 7.37
CA TYR A 763 -15.93 16.11 7.36
C TYR A 763 -15.87 15.57 8.78
N LEU A 764 -16.94 14.91 9.24
CA LEU A 764 -16.98 14.18 10.51
C LEU A 764 -17.05 12.68 10.22
N HIS A 765 -16.09 11.93 10.71
CA HIS A 765 -15.98 10.50 10.47
C HIS A 765 -16.51 9.73 11.66
N TRP A 766 -17.57 8.93 11.43
CA TRP A 766 -18.28 8.21 12.47
C TRP A 766 -17.99 6.70 12.40
N GLN A 767 -17.96 6.08 13.57
CA GLN A 767 -17.93 4.63 13.73
C GLN A 767 -19.24 4.18 14.37
N SER A 768 -19.95 3.27 13.72
CA SER A 768 -21.12 2.55 14.22
C SER A 768 -20.77 1.08 14.54
N ALA A 769 -21.75 0.30 14.96
CA ALA A 769 -21.61 -1.15 15.12
C ALA A 769 -21.38 -1.86 13.76
N ASP A 770 -21.91 -1.29 12.69
CA ASP A 770 -21.91 -1.88 11.34
C ASP A 770 -20.75 -1.39 10.46
N GLY A 771 -19.91 -0.48 10.96
CA GLY A 771 -18.76 0.05 10.23
C GLY A 771 -18.61 1.57 10.35
N TYR A 772 -18.08 2.20 9.29
CA TYR A 772 -17.74 3.62 9.28
C TYR A 772 -18.54 4.38 8.22
N SER A 773 -18.86 5.64 8.54
CA SER A 773 -19.48 6.61 7.63
C SER A 773 -18.93 8.00 7.87
N SER A 774 -19.23 8.95 6.99
CA SER A 774 -18.84 10.35 7.17
C SER A 774 -20.03 11.28 6.97
N GLU A 775 -20.10 12.35 7.77
CA GLU A 775 -21.02 13.46 7.55
C GLU A 775 -20.25 14.67 7.04
N VAL A 776 -20.90 15.47 6.21
CA VAL A 776 -20.30 16.65 5.57
C VAL A 776 -21.12 17.89 5.88
N PHE A 777 -20.44 18.97 6.23
CA PHE A 777 -21.06 20.24 6.59
C PHE A 777 -20.36 21.38 5.83
N ASP A 778 -21.11 22.09 5.00
CA ASP A 778 -20.64 23.27 4.27
C ASP A 778 -20.89 24.54 5.11
N ASN A 779 -19.85 25.34 5.39
CA ASN A 779 -19.91 26.60 6.16
C ASN A 779 -20.61 26.52 7.51
N THR A 780 -21.11 25.38 7.90
CA THR A 780 -21.85 25.19 9.16
C THR A 780 -21.04 24.27 10.08
N ILE A 781 -21.08 24.60 11.33
CA ILE A 781 -20.42 23.80 12.35
C ILE A 781 -21.51 23.19 13.21
N PRO A 782 -21.72 21.86 13.20
CA PRO A 782 -22.74 21.24 14.02
C PRO A 782 -22.47 21.45 15.50
N VAL A 783 -23.52 21.60 16.28
CA VAL A 783 -23.42 21.63 17.75
C VAL A 783 -23.07 20.22 18.20
N LEU A 784 -21.80 19.96 18.34
CA LEU A 784 -21.33 18.69 18.90
C LEU A 784 -21.51 18.72 20.41
N PRO A 785 -21.98 17.62 21.05
CA PRO A 785 -22.15 17.58 22.50
C PRO A 785 -20.83 17.93 23.18
N SER A 786 -20.87 18.88 24.13
CA SER A 786 -19.69 19.26 24.91
C SER A 786 -19.42 18.16 25.93
N PHE A 787 -18.35 17.39 25.73
CA PHE A 787 -17.89 16.48 26.77
C PHE A 787 -16.76 17.14 27.57
N SER A 788 -16.97 17.42 28.80
CA SER A 788 -15.94 17.77 29.79
C SER A 788 -15.68 16.53 30.65
N GLY A 789 -14.73 15.71 30.30
CA GLY A 789 -14.22 14.68 31.20
C GLY A 789 -13.58 15.35 32.43
N PRO A 790 -13.50 14.69 33.58
CA PRO A 790 -13.00 15.25 34.82
C PRO A 790 -11.54 15.71 34.74
N TRP A 791 -10.78 15.23 33.77
CA TRP A 791 -9.42 15.63 33.45
C TRP A 791 -9.35 16.55 32.22
N GLY A 792 -10.49 16.81 31.60
CA GLY A 792 -10.55 17.65 30.43
C GLY A 792 -10.21 19.07 30.77
N ILE A 793 -9.11 19.58 30.28
CA ILE A 793 -9.02 21.00 29.96
C ILE A 793 -10.26 21.27 29.13
N PRO A 794 -11.15 22.18 29.51
CA PRO A 794 -12.31 22.55 28.72
C PRO A 794 -11.79 23.14 27.40
N SER A 795 -11.47 22.32 26.44
CA SER A 795 -11.33 22.76 25.09
C SER A 795 -12.77 22.88 24.57
N SER A 796 -13.25 24.10 24.39
CA SER A 796 -14.24 24.27 23.36
C SER A 796 -13.64 23.60 22.13
N ARG A 797 -14.29 22.61 21.55
CA ARG A 797 -13.82 21.83 20.38
C ARG A 797 -13.31 22.72 19.28
N TRP A 798 -13.82 23.92 19.18
CA TRP A 798 -13.46 24.94 18.21
C TRP A 798 -12.06 25.54 18.41
N GLN A 799 -11.58 25.64 19.65
CA GLN A 799 -10.20 26.05 19.90
C GLN A 799 -9.19 24.97 19.46
N PHE A 800 -9.59 23.71 19.44
CA PHE A 800 -8.76 22.64 18.92
C PHE A 800 -8.78 22.65 17.37
N LEU A 801 -9.95 22.77 16.73
CA LEU A 801 -10.12 22.92 15.28
C LEU A 801 -9.38 24.17 14.73
N SER A 802 -9.36 25.26 15.49
CA SER A 802 -8.67 26.49 15.07
C SER A 802 -7.16 26.50 15.29
N ARG A 803 -6.60 25.55 16.06
CA ARG A 803 -5.15 25.44 16.33
C ARG A 803 -4.41 24.50 15.40
N THR A 804 -5.08 23.56 14.79
CA THR A 804 -4.48 22.69 13.75
C THR A 804 -4.55 23.44 12.43
N LYS A 805 -3.41 23.67 11.77
CA LYS A 805 -3.43 24.06 10.35
C LYS A 805 -4.14 22.93 9.62
N PRO A 806 -5.32 23.18 9.04
CA PRO A 806 -6.00 22.13 8.30
C PRO A 806 -5.13 21.73 7.10
N ALA A 807 -4.74 20.49 7.04
CA ALA A 807 -4.33 19.90 5.77
C ALA A 807 -5.60 19.82 4.91
N ASN A 808 -5.49 20.15 3.63
CA ASN A 808 -6.61 19.98 2.71
C ASN A 808 -7.09 18.54 2.73
N TYR A 809 -8.36 18.33 2.50
CA TYR A 809 -8.97 17.00 2.45
C TYR A 809 -9.93 16.97 1.26
N VAL A 810 -9.43 16.54 0.10
CA VAL A 810 -10.21 16.45 -1.14
C VAL A 810 -10.36 14.96 -1.47
N PRO A 811 -11.51 14.34 -1.17
CA PRO A 811 -11.74 12.94 -1.47
C PRO A 811 -11.91 12.70 -2.97
N LEU A 812 -11.22 11.66 -3.43
CA LEU A 812 -11.29 11.10 -4.77
C LEU A 812 -11.96 9.73 -4.67
N GLY A 813 -12.31 9.13 -5.76
CA GLY A 813 -12.78 7.75 -5.79
C GLY A 813 -11.77 6.76 -5.18
N GLN A 814 -12.20 5.55 -4.88
CA GLN A 814 -11.39 4.42 -4.39
C GLN A 814 -10.61 4.69 -3.07
N GLY A 815 -11.15 5.55 -2.22
CA GLY A 815 -10.54 5.84 -0.92
C GLY A 815 -9.26 6.67 -0.97
N ILE A 816 -8.95 7.30 -2.09
CA ILE A 816 -7.82 8.21 -2.23
C ILE A 816 -8.24 9.63 -1.85
N VAL A 817 -7.43 10.32 -1.07
CA VAL A 817 -7.64 11.72 -0.66
C VAL A 817 -6.41 12.53 -1.00
N TRP A 818 -6.58 13.63 -1.72
CA TRP A 818 -5.53 14.62 -1.91
C TRP A 818 -5.48 15.56 -0.70
N THR A 819 -4.28 15.76 -0.15
CA THR A 819 -4.07 16.53 1.10
C THR A 819 -3.28 17.82 0.89
N GLY A 820 -2.95 18.15 -0.34
CA GLY A 820 -2.30 19.39 -0.69
C GLY A 820 -1.10 19.25 -1.63
N SER A 821 -0.57 20.37 -2.06
CA SER A 821 0.62 20.46 -2.91
C SER A 821 1.70 21.32 -2.26
N SER A 822 2.95 21.18 -2.74
CA SER A 822 4.01 22.11 -2.41
C SER A 822 3.70 23.50 -2.97
N SER A 823 4.17 24.54 -2.28
CA SER A 823 4.04 25.90 -2.79
C SER A 823 4.75 26.07 -4.15
N ILE A 824 4.08 26.71 -5.08
CA ILE A 824 4.67 27.13 -6.35
C ILE A 824 5.47 28.42 -6.11
N PRO A 825 6.63 28.59 -6.75
CA PRO A 825 7.40 29.86 -6.63
C PRO A 825 6.57 31.08 -7.01
N ALA A 826 6.72 32.18 -6.27
CA ALA A 826 6.00 33.42 -6.57
C ALA A 826 6.48 34.08 -7.87
N ASN A 827 7.74 33.88 -8.24
CA ASN A 827 8.31 34.37 -9.48
C ASN A 827 8.56 33.21 -10.41
N ILE A 828 7.91 33.21 -11.56
CA ILE A 828 7.97 32.16 -12.56
C ILE A 828 8.39 32.81 -13.88
N GLU A 829 9.34 32.23 -14.59
CA GLU A 829 9.83 32.70 -15.88
C GLU A 829 9.38 31.80 -17.02
N PRO A 830 9.09 32.33 -18.24
CA PRO A 830 8.84 31.52 -19.42
C PRO A 830 9.98 30.51 -19.64
N GLY A 831 9.66 29.28 -20.05
CA GLY A 831 10.63 28.20 -20.19
C GLY A 831 11.11 27.59 -18.88
N GLN A 832 10.64 28.06 -17.72
CA GLN A 832 11.04 27.53 -16.41
C GLN A 832 10.37 26.19 -16.15
N GLY A 833 11.20 25.17 -15.81
CA GLY A 833 10.71 23.89 -15.27
C GLY A 833 10.29 24.02 -13.80
N LEU A 834 9.13 23.48 -13.46
CA LEU A 834 8.57 23.44 -12.12
C LEU A 834 8.52 22.01 -11.61
N THR A 835 8.78 21.83 -10.32
CA THR A 835 8.52 20.56 -9.64
C THR A 835 7.43 20.79 -8.60
N ILE A 836 6.24 20.24 -8.86
CA ILE A 836 5.09 20.33 -7.97
C ILE A 836 4.94 18.98 -7.26
N ARG A 837 4.88 19.00 -5.92
CA ARG A 837 4.75 17.78 -5.12
C ARG A 837 3.36 17.72 -4.53
N HIS A 838 2.60 16.71 -4.90
CA HIS A 838 1.28 16.43 -4.36
C HIS A 838 1.38 15.40 -3.23
N SER A 839 0.59 15.59 -2.20
CA SER A 839 0.50 14.69 -1.04
C SER A 839 -0.86 14.03 -1.00
N PHE A 840 -0.85 12.73 -0.76
CA PHE A 840 -2.04 11.89 -0.73
C PHE A 840 -2.12 11.08 0.56
N LEU A 841 -3.35 10.75 0.92
CA LEU A 841 -3.72 9.87 2.02
C LEU A 841 -4.67 8.79 1.48
N SER A 842 -4.47 7.54 1.87
CA SER A 842 -5.42 6.47 1.54
C SER A 842 -6.34 6.17 2.72
N THR A 843 -7.65 6.12 2.48
CA THR A 843 -8.65 5.79 3.50
C THR A 843 -9.00 4.30 3.53
N ALA A 844 -8.66 3.57 2.47
CA ALA A 844 -8.87 2.13 2.30
C ALA A 844 -7.70 1.52 1.52
N PRO A 845 -7.56 0.19 1.45
CA PRO A 845 -6.70 -0.45 0.47
C PRO A 845 -7.16 -0.10 -0.94
N VAL A 846 -6.22 0.36 -1.79
CA VAL A 846 -6.53 0.70 -3.19
C VAL A 846 -6.36 -0.54 -4.05
N LEU A 847 -7.39 -0.89 -4.84
CA LEU A 847 -7.45 -2.13 -5.60
C LEU A 847 -7.11 -1.97 -7.10
N SER A 848 -6.79 -0.76 -7.56
CA SER A 848 -6.39 -0.48 -8.94
C SER A 848 -5.19 0.44 -9.02
N ASP A 849 -4.44 0.33 -10.12
CA ASP A 849 -3.33 1.24 -10.37
C ASP A 849 -3.83 2.54 -11.01
N GLN A 850 -3.47 3.66 -10.38
CA GLN A 850 -3.80 5.00 -10.84
C GLN A 850 -2.58 5.72 -11.37
N VAL A 851 -2.74 6.40 -12.48
CA VAL A 851 -1.79 7.39 -13.00
C VAL A 851 -2.21 8.77 -12.51
N MET A 852 -1.26 9.55 -12.10
CA MET A 852 -1.46 10.96 -11.74
C MET A 852 -1.04 11.82 -12.91
N SER A 853 -1.96 12.63 -13.39
CA SER A 853 -1.77 13.58 -14.50
C SER A 853 -1.78 14.99 -13.96
N MET A 854 -0.65 15.68 -14.04
CA MET A 854 -0.54 17.09 -13.71
C MET A 854 -0.44 17.92 -14.99
N ARG A 855 -1.34 18.87 -15.17
CA ARG A 855 -1.43 19.75 -16.34
C ARG A 855 -1.19 21.18 -15.94
N LEU A 856 -0.38 21.91 -16.70
CA LEU A 856 -0.25 23.36 -16.63
C LEU A 856 -1.10 24.01 -17.70
N ILE A 857 -1.85 25.03 -17.29
CA ILE A 857 -2.82 25.70 -18.11
C ILE A 857 -2.56 27.21 -18.00
N GLY A 858 -2.44 27.89 -19.15
CA GLY A 858 -2.47 29.32 -19.24
C GLY A 858 -3.86 29.80 -19.66
N PHE A 859 -4.34 30.91 -19.06
CA PHE A 859 -5.57 31.57 -19.50
C PHE A 859 -5.20 32.62 -20.55
N GLU A 860 -5.85 32.58 -21.72
CA GLU A 860 -5.67 33.63 -22.73
C GLU A 860 -6.32 34.93 -22.29
N GLU A 861 -5.94 36.08 -22.90
CA GLU A 861 -6.39 37.42 -22.51
C GLU A 861 -7.92 37.59 -22.54
N ASP A 862 -8.67 36.76 -23.29
CA ASP A 862 -10.13 36.79 -23.34
C ASP A 862 -10.77 36.07 -22.14
N GLY A 863 -10.01 35.37 -21.32
CA GLY A 863 -10.47 34.64 -20.12
C GLY A 863 -11.32 33.40 -20.37
N TYR A 864 -11.53 33.00 -21.65
CA TYR A 864 -12.38 31.88 -22.05
C TYR A 864 -11.64 30.73 -22.73
N HIS A 865 -10.38 30.97 -23.18
CA HIS A 865 -9.57 29.94 -23.81
C HIS A 865 -8.43 29.50 -22.92
N TRP A 866 -8.21 28.18 -22.89
CA TRP A 866 -7.17 27.50 -22.10
C TRP A 866 -6.09 27.02 -23.05
N ALA A 867 -4.88 27.52 -22.88
CA ALA A 867 -3.73 26.93 -23.55
C ALA A 867 -3.08 25.88 -22.64
N TRP A 868 -2.97 24.66 -23.13
CA TRP A 868 -2.22 23.61 -22.47
C TRP A 868 -0.74 23.84 -22.71
N TRP A 869 0.03 24.01 -21.62
CA TRP A 869 1.46 24.27 -21.74
C TRP A 869 2.28 23.00 -21.54
N ASP A 870 1.95 22.18 -20.57
CA ASP A 870 2.69 20.96 -20.29
C ASP A 870 1.83 19.94 -19.54
N LEU A 871 2.22 18.68 -19.66
CA LEU A 871 1.55 17.52 -19.09
C LEU A 871 2.61 16.56 -18.52
N ASP A 872 2.46 16.17 -17.27
CA ASP A 872 3.26 15.10 -16.65
C ASP A 872 2.37 14.01 -16.09
N ASP A 873 2.37 12.88 -16.77
CA ASP A 873 1.69 11.65 -16.36
C ASP A 873 2.69 10.74 -15.65
N SER A 874 2.42 10.42 -14.41
CA SER A 874 3.31 9.58 -13.62
C SER A 874 2.59 8.65 -12.65
N ILE A 875 3.18 7.47 -12.44
CA ILE A 875 2.79 6.58 -11.35
C ILE A 875 3.29 7.19 -10.03
N PRO A 876 2.51 7.13 -8.92
CA PRO A 876 2.85 7.76 -7.66
C PRO A 876 4.29 7.54 -7.19
N GLY A 877 4.92 8.64 -6.74
CA GLY A 877 6.31 8.62 -6.31
C GLY A 877 7.30 8.24 -7.43
N MET A 878 7.04 8.67 -8.67
CA MET A 878 7.83 8.29 -9.86
C MET A 878 7.90 6.75 -10.01
N GLY A 879 6.81 6.03 -9.75
CA GLY A 879 6.73 4.57 -9.80
C GLY A 879 7.22 3.84 -8.54
N ALA A 880 7.67 4.57 -7.52
CA ALA A 880 8.21 3.93 -6.32
C ALA A 880 7.14 3.27 -5.45
N ILE A 881 5.97 3.90 -5.32
CA ILE A 881 4.88 3.47 -4.45
C ILE A 881 3.55 3.52 -5.23
N PRO A 882 3.31 2.59 -6.18
CA PRO A 882 2.06 2.53 -6.94
C PRO A 882 0.85 2.43 -6.02
N THR A 883 -0.32 2.85 -6.49
CA THR A 883 -1.53 2.89 -5.67
C THR A 883 -1.97 1.51 -5.17
N LEU A 884 -1.77 0.44 -5.93
CA LEU A 884 -2.00 -0.95 -5.48
C LEU A 884 -1.20 -1.36 -4.22
N LYS A 885 -0.21 -0.57 -3.80
CA LYS A 885 0.54 -0.82 -2.56
C LYS A 885 0.01 -0.02 -1.37
N TRP A 886 -1.01 0.83 -1.59
CA TRP A 886 -1.56 1.67 -0.54
C TRP A 886 -2.58 0.89 0.28
N ILE A 887 -2.38 0.89 1.59
CA ILE A 887 -3.34 0.40 2.58
C ILE A 887 -3.92 1.59 3.34
N ALA A 888 -4.99 1.40 4.10
CA ALA A 888 -5.58 2.46 4.90
C ALA A 888 -4.52 3.14 5.79
N GLY A 889 -4.48 4.47 5.76
CA GLY A 889 -3.50 5.29 6.46
C GLY A 889 -2.18 5.53 5.71
N SER A 890 -2.01 4.99 4.49
CA SER A 890 -0.82 5.26 3.67
C SER A 890 -0.74 6.75 3.31
N ARG A 891 0.46 7.35 3.47
CA ARG A 891 0.76 8.72 3.06
C ARG A 891 1.85 8.68 2.00
N VAL A 892 1.54 9.23 0.83
CA VAL A 892 2.43 9.21 -0.33
C VAL A 892 2.59 10.61 -0.89
N THR A 893 3.82 10.97 -1.25
CA THR A 893 4.12 12.21 -1.95
C THR A 893 4.63 11.89 -3.35
N SER A 894 4.01 12.52 -4.37
CA SER A 894 4.36 12.36 -5.77
C SER A 894 4.83 13.70 -6.36
N PRO A 895 6.06 13.80 -6.89
CA PRO A 895 6.49 14.95 -7.65
C PRO A 895 6.04 14.85 -9.10
N HIS A 896 5.67 15.99 -9.68
CA HIS A 896 5.39 16.18 -11.09
C HIS A 896 6.32 17.26 -11.66
N PHE A 897 6.79 17.02 -12.87
CA PHE A 897 7.74 17.90 -13.58
C PHE A 897 7.01 18.50 -14.77
N VAL A 898 6.69 19.78 -14.66
CA VAL A 898 6.00 20.53 -15.72
C VAL A 898 6.77 21.79 -16.04
N SER A 899 6.71 22.25 -17.28
CA SER A 899 7.39 23.44 -17.75
C SER A 899 6.41 24.51 -18.22
N ILE A 900 6.79 25.76 -18.06
CA ILE A 900 6.04 26.88 -18.60
C ILE A 900 6.49 27.07 -20.03
N ASP A 901 5.53 27.26 -20.94
CA ASP A 901 5.83 27.52 -22.35
C ASP A 901 6.74 28.76 -22.52
N GLU A 902 7.72 28.66 -23.39
CA GLU A 902 8.63 29.76 -23.67
C GLU A 902 7.92 31.00 -24.28
N SER A 903 6.75 30.78 -24.91
CA SER A 903 5.91 31.82 -25.48
C SER A 903 4.94 32.45 -24.47
N ALA A 904 4.89 31.94 -23.22
CA ALA A 904 3.98 32.42 -22.19
C ALA A 904 4.21 33.89 -21.88
N THR A 905 3.17 34.69 -21.96
CA THR A 905 3.22 36.10 -21.55
C THR A 905 2.97 36.19 -20.04
N LEU A 906 3.85 36.86 -19.29
CA LEU A 906 3.79 36.96 -17.83
C LEU A 906 2.55 37.67 -17.27
N SER A 907 1.67 38.19 -18.13
CA SER A 907 0.37 38.77 -17.77
C SER A 907 -0.77 37.77 -17.66
N GLN A 908 -0.54 36.51 -18.03
CA GLN A 908 -1.58 35.47 -18.01
C GLN A 908 -1.66 34.83 -16.63
N GLU A 909 -2.87 34.56 -16.17
CA GLU A 909 -3.05 33.69 -15.01
C GLU A 909 -2.65 32.25 -15.38
N ILE A 910 -1.83 31.65 -14.53
CA ILE A 910 -1.38 30.29 -14.69
C ILE A 910 -2.17 29.41 -13.72
N GLY A 911 -2.87 28.43 -14.24
CA GLY A 911 -3.55 27.40 -13.48
C GLY A 911 -2.85 26.06 -13.60
N GLY A 912 -3.13 25.19 -12.68
CA GLY A 912 -2.74 23.80 -12.75
C GLY A 912 -3.95 22.91 -12.48
N ALA A 913 -4.00 21.75 -13.11
CA ALA A 913 -5.02 20.75 -12.87
C ALA A 913 -4.35 19.41 -12.59
N LEU A 914 -4.75 18.77 -11.50
CA LEU A 914 -4.35 17.41 -11.17
C LEU A 914 -5.53 16.46 -11.36
N THR A 915 -5.31 15.41 -12.12
CA THR A 915 -6.28 14.35 -12.38
C THR A 915 -5.67 13.02 -12.02
N LEU A 916 -6.47 12.09 -11.51
CA LEU A 916 -6.10 10.70 -11.36
C LEU A 916 -6.97 9.88 -12.31
N TYR A 917 -6.34 8.93 -13.01
CA TYR A 917 -7.08 8.02 -13.89
C TYR A 917 -6.53 6.59 -13.79
N ASP A 918 -7.40 5.63 -14.03
CA ASP A 918 -7.04 4.21 -14.05
C ASP A 918 -6.03 3.93 -15.17
N ALA A 919 -4.95 3.25 -14.82
CA ALA A 919 -3.80 3.00 -15.71
C ALA A 919 -4.13 2.15 -16.95
N PHE A 920 -5.24 1.41 -16.95
CA PHE A 920 -5.61 0.47 -18.00
C PHE A 920 -6.79 0.94 -18.84
N THR A 921 -7.77 1.57 -18.20
CA THR A 921 -9.00 2.01 -18.85
C THR A 921 -9.01 3.49 -19.19
N GLY A 922 -8.03 4.26 -18.71
CA GLY A 922 -8.00 5.72 -18.86
C GLY A 922 -9.11 6.45 -18.10
N ARG A 923 -9.95 5.71 -17.36
CA ARG A 923 -11.10 6.26 -16.65
C ARG A 923 -10.66 7.18 -15.51
N VAL A 924 -11.13 8.42 -15.56
CA VAL A 924 -10.82 9.44 -14.55
C VAL A 924 -11.49 9.11 -13.21
N LEU A 925 -10.74 9.21 -12.12
CA LEU A 925 -11.27 9.13 -10.77
C LEU A 925 -12.09 10.40 -10.48
N PRO A 926 -13.36 10.28 -10.07
CA PRO A 926 -14.16 11.45 -9.78
C PRO A 926 -13.71 12.17 -8.53
N LEU A 927 -13.80 13.50 -8.53
CA LEU A 927 -13.79 14.30 -7.31
C LEU A 927 -15.10 14.10 -6.58
N LEU A 928 -15.04 13.66 -5.33
CA LEU A 928 -16.24 13.37 -4.53
C LEU A 928 -16.70 14.59 -3.71
N ASP A 929 -16.29 15.81 -4.08
CA ASP A 929 -16.59 17.02 -3.31
C ASP A 929 -17.74 17.86 -3.86
N GLY A 930 -18.36 17.42 -4.95
CA GLY A 930 -19.50 18.06 -5.56
C GLY A 930 -19.14 19.35 -6.34
N ARG A 931 -17.87 19.54 -6.73
CA ARG A 931 -17.48 20.61 -7.65
C ARG A 931 -17.96 20.27 -9.06
N LEU A 932 -18.33 21.30 -9.85
CA LEU A 932 -18.61 21.12 -11.28
C LEU A 932 -17.39 20.59 -12.05
N ALA A 933 -16.17 20.87 -11.57
CA ALA A 933 -14.95 20.22 -12.04
C ALA A 933 -14.90 18.70 -11.76
N ALA A 934 -15.87 18.15 -11.01
CA ALA A 934 -16.01 16.72 -10.80
C ALA A 934 -16.27 15.96 -12.11
N GLU A 935 -16.90 16.57 -13.11
CA GLU A 935 -17.05 15.97 -14.44
C GLU A 935 -15.70 15.66 -15.10
N PHE A 936 -14.66 16.45 -14.79
CA PHE A 936 -13.31 16.31 -15.35
C PHE A 936 -12.31 15.74 -14.34
N GLY A 937 -12.69 15.52 -13.08
CA GLY A 937 -11.79 15.02 -12.04
C GLY A 937 -10.60 15.92 -11.72
N TRP A 938 -10.72 17.24 -11.89
CA TRP A 938 -9.61 18.16 -11.72
C TRP A 938 -9.54 18.76 -10.32
N ILE A 939 -8.37 18.69 -9.69
CA ILE A 939 -8.05 19.47 -8.50
C ILE A 939 -7.40 20.78 -9.00
N PRO A 940 -8.06 21.93 -8.87
CA PRO A 940 -7.48 23.19 -9.29
C PRO A 940 -6.33 23.56 -8.36
N ILE A 941 -5.18 23.86 -8.94
CA ILE A 941 -3.99 24.33 -8.23
C ILE A 941 -3.85 25.79 -8.59
N SER A 942 -4.16 26.68 -7.64
CA SER A 942 -3.99 28.12 -7.88
C SER A 942 -2.50 28.46 -7.96
N VAL A 943 -2.09 28.90 -9.12
CA VAL A 943 -0.82 29.60 -9.34
C VAL A 943 -1.13 31.08 -9.23
N ARG A 944 -0.44 31.82 -8.36
CA ARG A 944 -0.65 33.24 -8.24
C ARG A 944 -0.22 33.96 -9.53
N SER A 945 -1.10 34.78 -10.06
CA SER A 945 -0.73 35.83 -11.02
C SER A 945 0.48 36.59 -10.50
N PRO A 946 1.53 36.83 -11.29
CA PRO A 946 2.57 37.77 -10.90
C PRO A 946 1.90 39.13 -10.67
N ALA A 947 2.13 39.71 -9.50
CA ALA A 947 1.64 41.02 -9.19
C ALA A 947 2.16 41.99 -10.27
N VAL A 948 1.24 42.55 -11.03
CA VAL A 948 1.55 43.68 -11.90
C VAL A 948 2.10 44.76 -10.99
N GLN A 949 3.42 45.08 -11.12
CA GLN A 949 4.03 46.23 -10.47
C GLN A 949 3.60 47.51 -11.14
#